data_30f51bb4a36f043415b1514208c61e0f
#
_entry.id   30f51bb4a36f043415b1514208c61e0f
#
_cell.length_a   1.000
_cell.length_b   1.000
_cell.length_c   1.000
_cell.angle_alpha   90.00
_cell.angle_beta   90.00
_cell.angle_gamma   90.00
#
_symmetry.space_group_name_H-M   'P 1'
#
loop_
_entity.id
_entity.type
_entity.pdbx_description
1 polymer ?
#
loop_
_entity_poly.entity_id
_entity_poly.type
_entity_poly.pdbx_seq_one_letter_code
_entity_poly.pdbx_strand_id
1 'polypeptide(L)'
;MKLKETLNLGKTAFPMRAGLPTREPEWQKAWDEANLYARRQELNEGKPAFHLHDGPPYANGNIHVGHALNKISKDIIVRSKSMSGFRAPFVPGWDTHGLPIEQVLAKQGVKRKEMDLVEYLEMCRDYALSQVDKQRDDFKRLGVSADWENPYITLTKDYEAAQIRVFGAMADKGYIYRGAKPVYWSWSSESALAEAEIEYHDIDSTSLYYANKVKDGKGLLDTDSYIVVWTTTPFTVTASRGLTMGADIDYVLVQPAGSDRKYVLAEALVDSLAAKFGWESFEVISKHKGAEFEYIVTEHPWDAEVDELVILGDHVTTDSGTGIVHTAPGFGEDDYNVGVKYDLEVAVTVNERGLMMENAGPDFEGQFYDKVVPTVKEKLGDLLLASEVINHSYPFDWRTKKPIIWRAVPQWFASVSKFRQEILDQIEATTFIPAWGKTRLYNMIRDRGDWVISRQRAWGVPLPIFYAEDGTAIMTKEVTDHVAALFEEHGSIIWWKSEAKDLLPAGFTHPGSPNGKFTKETDIMDVWFDSGSSWNGVMNARENLAYPADLYLEGSDQYRGWFNSSLITSVAVNGHAPYKAVLSQGFVLDGKGMKMSKSLGNTILPSDVEKQFGAEILRLWVTSVDTSNDVRVSMDILGQVSETYRKIRNTLRFLIANTSDFNPASDAVAYEELRSVDQYLLVKFNKLVAQIREAYDNYDFMGIYKSVVNFVTLDLSAFYLDFAKDVVYIDGAKSLSRRQMQTVFYDILVKITKLLTPILPHTAEEIWSYLEHEAEEFVQLAEMPEVETFANEAQLLADWENFMNFRTQAQKALEEARNAKVIGKSLEAHLTAYVSAETKSFLESLNADLAQLLIVSNLTVTTEAAPESAVLVEEVAFTVERASGEVCDRCRRIDTSVVKRSYGATICDHCASVVEENFAEAVAQGFEA
;
A
#
# COMPACT_ATOMS: atom_id res chain seq x y z
N MET A 1 -46.57 23.81 -33.76
CA MET A 1 -45.70 23.50 -32.61
C MET A 1 -46.48 22.65 -31.63
N LYS A 2 -45.89 21.59 -31.07
CA LYS A 2 -46.53 20.78 -30.01
C LYS A 2 -46.27 21.39 -28.64
N LEU A 3 -47.20 21.29 -27.73
CA LEU A 3 -47.08 21.83 -26.37
C LEU A 3 -45.81 21.34 -25.64
N LYS A 4 -45.41 20.06 -25.82
CA LYS A 4 -44.19 19.51 -25.24
C LYS A 4 -42.91 20.19 -25.70
N GLU A 5 -42.92 20.88 -26.85
CA GLU A 5 -41.80 21.61 -27.40
C GLU A 5 -41.55 22.95 -26.69
N THR A 6 -42.48 23.37 -25.84
CA THR A 6 -42.35 24.54 -24.96
C THR A 6 -41.61 24.25 -23.66
N LEU A 7 -41.28 22.98 -23.38
CA LEU A 7 -40.50 22.59 -22.22
C LEU A 7 -39.01 22.82 -22.45
N ASN A 8 -38.32 23.38 -21.47
CA ASN A 8 -36.86 23.55 -21.50
C ASN A 8 -36.15 22.25 -21.10
N LEU A 9 -36.36 21.21 -21.90
CA LEU A 9 -35.67 19.95 -21.63
C LEU A 9 -34.17 20.14 -21.89
N GLY A 10 -33.36 19.87 -20.89
CA GLY A 10 -31.93 19.98 -20.98
C GLY A 10 -31.37 19.13 -22.12
N LYS A 11 -30.57 19.77 -23.00
CA LYS A 11 -29.91 19.12 -24.13
C LYS A 11 -28.40 19.15 -23.93
N THR A 12 -27.76 18.04 -24.21
CA THR A 12 -26.28 17.96 -24.16
C THR A 12 -25.77 16.88 -25.10
N ALA A 13 -24.63 17.18 -25.73
CA ALA A 13 -23.87 16.19 -26.49
C ALA A 13 -23.03 15.27 -25.56
N PHE A 14 -22.97 15.56 -24.26
CA PHE A 14 -22.28 14.70 -23.29
C PHE A 14 -22.88 13.29 -23.29
N PRO A 15 -22.07 12.25 -23.58
CA PRO A 15 -22.60 10.91 -23.82
C PRO A 15 -23.23 10.30 -22.56
N MET A 16 -24.33 9.59 -22.72
CA MET A 16 -24.94 8.84 -21.62
C MET A 16 -24.01 7.70 -21.13
N ARG A 17 -23.39 7.00 -22.07
CA ARG A 17 -22.42 5.93 -21.77
C ARG A 17 -21.01 6.50 -21.74
N ALA A 18 -20.28 6.18 -20.68
CA ALA A 18 -18.91 6.67 -20.50
C ALA A 18 -17.94 6.14 -21.56
N GLY A 19 -18.06 4.87 -21.96
CA GLY A 19 -17.15 4.23 -22.91
C GLY A 19 -15.69 4.27 -22.46
N LEU A 20 -15.44 4.16 -21.16
CA LEU A 20 -14.12 4.35 -20.54
C LEU A 20 -12.99 3.57 -21.21
N PRO A 21 -13.14 2.25 -21.52
CA PRO A 21 -12.07 1.48 -22.16
C PRO A 21 -11.54 2.08 -23.47
N THR A 22 -12.39 2.77 -24.22
CA THR A 22 -12.03 3.36 -25.52
C THR A 22 -11.70 4.85 -25.42
N ARG A 23 -12.33 5.59 -24.52
CA ARG A 23 -12.20 7.04 -24.42
C ARG A 23 -11.06 7.49 -23.53
N GLU A 24 -10.71 6.73 -22.52
CA GLU A 24 -9.57 7.05 -21.64
C GLU A 24 -8.25 7.20 -22.43
N PRO A 25 -7.90 6.29 -23.36
CA PRO A 25 -6.70 6.46 -24.18
C PRO A 25 -6.71 7.73 -25.03
N GLU A 26 -7.86 8.20 -25.48
CA GLU A 26 -7.99 9.45 -26.25
C GLU A 26 -7.61 10.67 -25.38
N TRP A 27 -8.08 10.69 -24.12
CA TRP A 27 -7.73 11.74 -23.17
C TRP A 27 -6.25 11.66 -22.78
N GLN A 28 -5.72 10.48 -22.53
CA GLN A 28 -4.31 10.28 -22.20
C GLN A 28 -3.41 10.79 -23.33
N LYS A 29 -3.77 10.51 -24.58
CA LYS A 29 -3.08 11.02 -25.74
C LYS A 29 -3.13 12.56 -25.81
N ALA A 30 -4.29 13.15 -25.56
CA ALA A 30 -4.43 14.61 -25.54
C ALA A 30 -3.57 15.26 -24.45
N TRP A 31 -3.45 14.64 -23.27
CA TRP A 31 -2.58 15.11 -22.20
C TRP A 31 -1.09 15.02 -22.55
N ASP A 32 -0.67 13.94 -23.20
CA ASP A 32 0.71 13.78 -23.68
C ASP A 32 1.04 14.81 -24.75
N GLU A 33 0.15 15.01 -25.75
CA GLU A 33 0.32 16.00 -26.82
C GLU A 33 0.37 17.44 -26.28
N ALA A 34 -0.41 17.73 -25.24
CA ALA A 34 -0.40 19.02 -24.56
C ALA A 34 0.75 19.19 -23.58
N ASN A 35 1.57 18.18 -23.35
CA ASN A 35 2.62 18.13 -22.32
C ASN A 35 2.09 18.58 -20.93
N LEU A 36 0.96 18.03 -20.54
CA LEU A 36 0.15 18.53 -19.42
C LEU A 36 0.90 18.45 -18.07
N TYR A 37 1.69 17.39 -17.86
CA TYR A 37 2.50 17.26 -16.65
C TYR A 37 3.49 18.42 -16.49
N ALA A 38 4.27 18.72 -17.53
CA ALA A 38 5.24 19.81 -17.49
C ALA A 38 4.57 21.18 -17.33
N ARG A 39 3.48 21.44 -18.07
CA ARG A 39 2.70 22.68 -17.93
C ARG A 39 2.22 22.90 -16.49
N ARG A 40 1.79 21.82 -15.79
CA ARG A 40 1.38 21.92 -14.39
C ARG A 40 2.57 22.24 -13.47
N GLN A 41 3.74 21.66 -13.71
CA GLN A 41 4.95 21.98 -12.96
C GLN A 41 5.37 23.45 -13.16
N GLU A 42 5.34 23.94 -14.38
CA GLU A 42 5.63 25.35 -14.73
C GLU A 42 4.64 26.31 -14.05
N LEU A 43 3.33 25.98 -14.09
CA LEU A 43 2.28 26.80 -13.45
C LEU A 43 2.50 26.94 -11.93
N ASN A 44 3.09 25.92 -11.30
CA ASN A 44 3.37 25.89 -9.87
C ASN A 44 4.82 26.28 -9.52
N GLU A 45 5.59 26.77 -10.48
CA GLU A 45 6.94 27.24 -10.20
C GLU A 45 6.92 28.36 -9.15
N GLY A 46 7.82 28.27 -8.17
CA GLY A 46 7.90 29.22 -7.05
C GLY A 46 6.89 29.01 -5.94
N LYS A 47 5.91 28.11 -6.10
CA LYS A 47 5.00 27.72 -5.02
C LYS A 47 5.68 26.76 -4.05
N PRO A 48 5.13 26.57 -2.81
CA PRO A 48 5.63 25.55 -1.89
C PRO A 48 5.74 24.18 -2.57
N ALA A 49 6.82 23.47 -2.30
CA ALA A 49 7.03 22.15 -2.89
C ALA A 49 6.48 21.04 -2.01
N PHE A 50 6.01 19.97 -2.63
CA PHE A 50 5.65 18.72 -1.99
C PHE A 50 6.29 17.56 -2.77
N HIS A 51 7.12 16.79 -2.11
CA HIS A 51 7.89 15.71 -2.71
C HIS A 51 7.41 14.34 -2.20
N LEU A 52 6.70 13.62 -3.03
CA LEU A 52 6.43 12.20 -2.85
C LEU A 52 7.48 11.42 -3.64
N HIS A 53 8.33 10.68 -2.96
CA HIS A 53 9.32 9.83 -3.61
C HIS A 53 8.73 8.47 -3.94
N ASP A 54 8.86 8.06 -5.19
CA ASP A 54 8.36 6.76 -5.65
C ASP A 54 9.30 5.64 -5.24
N GLY A 55 8.82 4.65 -4.49
CA GLY A 55 9.52 3.39 -4.27
C GLY A 55 9.54 2.60 -5.57
N PRO A 56 10.71 2.11 -5.99
CA PRO A 56 10.87 1.53 -7.31
C PRO A 56 10.26 0.13 -7.38
N PRO A 57 9.20 -0.10 -8.17
CA PRO A 57 8.75 -1.44 -8.46
C PRO A 57 9.84 -2.22 -9.19
N TYR A 58 9.84 -3.54 -9.00
CA TYR A 58 10.83 -4.39 -9.63
C TYR A 58 10.50 -4.60 -11.12
N ALA A 59 11.50 -4.41 -11.96
CA ALA A 59 11.37 -4.49 -13.43
C ALA A 59 11.28 -5.94 -13.92
N ASN A 60 10.23 -6.66 -13.54
CA ASN A 60 10.02 -8.04 -13.97
C ASN A 60 8.53 -8.43 -13.98
N GLY A 61 8.01 -8.73 -15.16
CA GLY A 61 6.65 -9.22 -15.35
C GLY A 61 5.58 -8.12 -15.41
N ASN A 62 4.34 -8.56 -15.43
CA ASN A 62 3.18 -7.68 -15.50
C ASN A 62 2.95 -6.99 -14.15
N ILE A 63 2.42 -5.78 -14.18
CA ILE A 63 1.87 -5.16 -12.98
C ILE A 63 0.62 -5.94 -12.51
N HIS A 64 0.36 -5.89 -11.22
CA HIS A 64 -0.84 -6.47 -10.60
C HIS A 64 -1.65 -5.39 -9.88
N VAL A 65 -2.84 -5.74 -9.38
CA VAL A 65 -3.73 -4.77 -8.72
C VAL A 65 -3.12 -4.10 -7.49
N GLY A 66 -2.15 -4.72 -6.82
CA GLY A 66 -1.38 -4.08 -5.75
C GLY A 66 -0.53 -2.91 -6.25
N HIS A 67 0.12 -3.07 -7.40
CA HIS A 67 0.83 -1.96 -8.07
C HIS A 67 -0.13 -0.86 -8.49
N ALA A 68 -1.31 -1.22 -9.01
CA ALA A 68 -2.33 -0.26 -9.39
C ALA A 68 -2.84 0.53 -8.17
N LEU A 69 -3.16 -0.14 -7.05
CA LEU A 69 -3.52 0.50 -5.79
C LEU A 69 -2.48 1.54 -5.37
N ASN A 70 -1.21 1.15 -5.38
CA ASN A 70 -0.09 2.00 -4.98
C ASN A 70 0.08 3.23 -5.89
N LYS A 71 0.20 3.02 -7.19
CA LYS A 71 0.41 4.12 -8.15
C LYS A 71 -0.78 5.05 -8.27
N ILE A 72 -2.00 4.54 -8.21
CA ILE A 72 -3.22 5.36 -8.21
C ILE A 72 -3.28 6.20 -6.94
N SER A 73 -2.98 5.64 -5.77
CA SER A 73 -2.94 6.40 -4.51
C SER A 73 -1.92 7.54 -4.56
N LYS A 74 -0.73 7.28 -5.08
CA LYS A 74 0.31 8.29 -5.30
C LYS A 74 -0.16 9.39 -6.26
N ASP A 75 -0.78 9.00 -7.38
CA ASP A 75 -1.30 9.94 -8.37
C ASP A 75 -2.39 10.85 -7.79
N ILE A 76 -3.30 10.29 -6.98
CA ILE A 76 -4.34 11.08 -6.29
C ILE A 76 -3.68 12.13 -5.38
N ILE A 77 -2.66 11.75 -4.62
CA ILE A 77 -1.93 12.68 -3.75
C ILE A 77 -1.23 13.77 -4.55
N VAL A 78 -0.47 13.39 -5.56
CA VAL A 78 0.31 14.34 -6.37
C VAL A 78 -0.62 15.33 -7.09
N ARG A 79 -1.72 14.84 -7.70
CA ARG A 79 -2.70 15.70 -8.38
C ARG A 79 -3.40 16.64 -7.41
N SER A 80 -3.85 16.11 -6.26
CA SER A 80 -4.53 16.95 -5.25
C SER A 80 -3.61 18.04 -4.70
N LYS A 81 -2.36 17.70 -4.40
CA LYS A 81 -1.35 18.68 -3.97
C LYS A 81 -1.06 19.71 -5.06
N SER A 82 -0.87 19.28 -6.32
CA SER A 82 -0.67 20.17 -7.44
C SER A 82 -1.82 21.17 -7.63
N MET A 83 -3.05 20.69 -7.55
CA MET A 83 -4.25 21.54 -7.67
C MET A 83 -4.52 22.38 -6.42
N SER A 84 -3.91 22.06 -5.28
CA SER A 84 -3.99 22.82 -4.03
C SER A 84 -2.85 23.83 -3.85
N GLY A 85 -2.12 24.17 -4.90
CA GLY A 85 -1.11 25.22 -4.90
C GLY A 85 0.29 24.77 -4.49
N PHE A 86 0.62 23.49 -4.63
CA PHE A 86 1.97 22.97 -4.43
C PHE A 86 2.64 22.63 -5.75
N ARG A 87 3.94 22.87 -5.84
CA ARG A 87 4.77 22.25 -6.87
C ARG A 87 5.06 20.80 -6.40
N ALA A 88 4.44 19.84 -7.06
CA ALA A 88 4.50 18.42 -6.69
C ALA A 88 5.03 17.57 -7.85
N PRO A 89 6.36 17.61 -8.10
CA PRO A 89 6.96 16.74 -9.11
C PRO A 89 6.90 15.28 -8.67
N PHE A 90 6.65 14.40 -9.63
CA PHE A 90 6.62 12.97 -9.40
C PHE A 90 7.51 12.25 -10.43
N VAL A 91 8.63 11.70 -9.96
CA VAL A 91 9.59 10.94 -10.76
C VAL A 91 9.36 9.46 -10.49
N PRO A 92 8.86 8.69 -11.47
CA PRO A 92 8.67 7.26 -11.32
C PRO A 92 10.02 6.55 -11.32
N GLY A 93 10.11 5.41 -10.60
CA GLY A 93 11.35 4.65 -10.51
C GLY A 93 11.18 3.17 -10.77
N TRP A 94 12.31 2.49 -11.07
CA TRP A 94 12.38 1.04 -11.21
C TRP A 94 13.64 0.48 -10.57
N ASP A 95 13.45 -0.62 -9.85
CA ASP A 95 14.53 -1.48 -9.35
C ASP A 95 14.79 -2.59 -10.38
N THR A 96 16.05 -2.76 -10.79
CA THR A 96 16.39 -3.51 -12.00
C THR A 96 17.43 -4.60 -11.80
N HIS A 97 17.99 -4.75 -10.59
CA HIS A 97 19.02 -5.74 -10.31
C HIS A 97 18.52 -6.96 -9.54
N GLY A 98 19.30 -7.99 -9.48
CA GLY A 98 19.13 -9.15 -8.60
C GLY A 98 18.58 -10.40 -9.27
N LEU A 99 18.36 -11.39 -8.44
CA LEU A 99 18.02 -12.77 -8.79
C LEU A 99 16.80 -12.94 -9.70
N PRO A 100 15.70 -12.17 -9.59
CA PRO A 100 14.52 -12.45 -10.41
C PRO A 100 14.76 -12.38 -11.91
N ILE A 101 15.63 -11.49 -12.37
CA ILE A 101 15.99 -11.38 -13.80
C ILE A 101 16.89 -12.57 -14.21
N GLU A 102 17.88 -12.91 -13.39
CA GLU A 102 18.72 -14.11 -13.64
C GLU A 102 17.87 -15.38 -13.75
N GLN A 103 16.85 -15.54 -12.90
CA GLN A 103 15.92 -16.66 -12.94
C GLN A 103 15.08 -16.73 -14.24
N VAL A 104 14.65 -15.57 -14.75
CA VAL A 104 13.91 -15.53 -16.01
C VAL A 104 14.80 -15.97 -17.16
N LEU A 105 16.01 -15.44 -17.26
CA LEU A 105 16.97 -15.85 -18.28
C LEU A 105 17.30 -17.34 -18.19
N ALA A 106 17.49 -17.87 -16.98
CA ALA A 106 17.72 -19.30 -16.76
C ALA A 106 16.53 -20.15 -17.26
N LYS A 107 15.28 -19.72 -17.00
CA LYS A 107 14.06 -20.38 -17.53
C LYS A 107 13.97 -20.30 -19.06
N GLN A 108 14.54 -19.27 -19.67
CA GLN A 108 14.66 -19.15 -21.14
C GLN A 108 15.79 -19.97 -21.73
N GLY A 109 16.52 -20.73 -20.90
CA GLY A 109 17.61 -21.62 -21.33
C GLY A 109 18.99 -20.98 -21.34
N VAL A 110 19.12 -19.74 -20.84
CA VAL A 110 20.43 -19.07 -20.73
C VAL A 110 21.22 -19.69 -19.58
N LYS A 111 22.42 -20.19 -19.89
CA LYS A 111 23.32 -20.83 -18.92
C LYS A 111 24.51 -19.94 -18.61
N ARG A 112 24.40 -19.17 -17.53
CA ARG A 112 25.41 -18.22 -17.09
C ARG A 112 26.85 -18.75 -17.10
N LYS A 113 27.06 -20.01 -16.62
CA LYS A 113 28.38 -20.61 -16.46
C LYS A 113 29.03 -21.04 -17.79
N GLU A 114 28.25 -21.06 -18.89
CA GLU A 114 28.69 -21.52 -20.23
C GLU A 114 28.94 -20.33 -21.19
N MET A 115 28.80 -19.06 -20.73
CA MET A 115 28.96 -17.89 -21.56
C MET A 115 29.85 -16.82 -20.92
N ASP A 116 30.27 -15.84 -21.70
CA ASP A 116 31.00 -14.67 -21.21
C ASP A 116 30.15 -13.87 -20.21
N LEU A 117 30.76 -13.43 -19.11
CA LEU A 117 30.05 -12.72 -18.05
C LEU A 117 29.48 -11.39 -18.53
N VAL A 118 30.24 -10.64 -19.31
CA VAL A 118 29.82 -9.34 -19.80
C VAL A 118 28.60 -9.48 -20.74
N GLU A 119 28.65 -10.45 -21.65
CA GLU A 119 27.52 -10.76 -22.53
C GLU A 119 26.26 -11.14 -21.71
N TYR A 120 26.42 -11.93 -20.66
CA TYR A 120 25.32 -12.27 -19.77
C TYR A 120 24.73 -11.05 -19.05
N LEU A 121 25.56 -10.15 -18.57
CA LEU A 121 25.12 -8.92 -17.90
C LEU A 121 24.38 -7.97 -18.87
N GLU A 122 24.82 -7.88 -20.11
CA GLU A 122 24.13 -7.12 -21.17
C GLU A 122 22.73 -7.71 -21.46
N MET A 123 22.60 -9.03 -21.50
CA MET A 123 21.29 -9.70 -21.61
C MET A 123 20.36 -9.37 -20.43
N CYS A 124 20.88 -9.38 -19.20
CA CYS A 124 20.13 -8.99 -18.01
C CYS A 124 19.63 -7.54 -18.11
N ARG A 125 20.50 -6.63 -18.55
CA ARG A 125 20.20 -5.22 -18.75
C ARG A 125 19.08 -5.01 -19.76
N ASP A 126 19.21 -5.64 -20.95
CA ASP A 126 18.23 -5.50 -22.02
C ASP A 126 16.86 -6.03 -21.61
N TYR A 127 16.85 -7.15 -20.92
CA TYR A 127 15.61 -7.68 -20.34
C TYR A 127 14.99 -6.71 -19.34
N ALA A 128 15.76 -6.18 -18.39
CA ALA A 128 15.26 -5.24 -17.39
C ALA A 128 14.64 -4.00 -18.03
N LEU A 129 15.33 -3.41 -19.01
CA LEU A 129 14.85 -2.22 -19.73
C LEU A 129 13.55 -2.52 -20.49
N SER A 130 13.43 -3.69 -21.12
CA SER A 130 12.19 -4.09 -21.78
C SER A 130 11.01 -4.18 -20.82
N GLN A 131 11.26 -4.61 -19.58
CA GLN A 131 10.22 -4.68 -18.54
C GLN A 131 9.86 -3.28 -17.99
N VAL A 132 10.82 -2.38 -17.89
CA VAL A 132 10.58 -0.97 -17.55
C VAL A 132 9.62 -0.35 -18.56
N ASP A 133 9.89 -0.49 -19.86
CA ASP A 133 9.05 0.08 -20.92
C ASP A 133 7.62 -0.47 -20.85
N LYS A 134 7.49 -1.77 -20.68
CA LYS A 134 6.18 -2.42 -20.54
C LYS A 134 5.40 -1.93 -19.33
N GLN A 135 6.03 -1.89 -18.16
CA GLN A 135 5.37 -1.43 -16.94
C GLN A 135 5.05 0.08 -16.99
N ARG A 136 5.89 0.89 -17.65
CA ARG A 136 5.61 2.31 -17.91
C ARG A 136 4.30 2.47 -18.66
N ASP A 137 4.11 1.72 -19.75
CA ASP A 137 2.89 1.77 -20.53
C ASP A 137 1.66 1.35 -19.70
N ASP A 138 1.80 0.29 -18.90
CA ASP A 138 0.74 -0.17 -18.00
C ASP A 138 0.37 0.90 -16.96
N PHE A 139 1.34 1.58 -16.35
CA PHE A 139 1.09 2.67 -15.40
C PHE A 139 0.49 3.91 -16.06
N LYS A 140 0.96 4.28 -17.24
CA LYS A 140 0.36 5.37 -18.03
C LYS A 140 -1.11 5.06 -18.35
N ARG A 141 -1.42 3.81 -18.68
CA ARG A 141 -2.78 3.39 -18.97
C ARG A 141 -3.74 3.53 -17.77
N LEU A 142 -3.24 3.44 -16.54
CA LEU A 142 -4.00 3.75 -15.32
C LEU A 142 -4.33 5.26 -15.16
N GLY A 143 -3.81 6.11 -16.01
CA GLY A 143 -3.97 7.56 -15.93
C GLY A 143 -3.04 8.25 -14.94
N VAL A 144 -1.95 7.62 -14.56
CA VAL A 144 -0.96 8.18 -13.62
C VAL A 144 -0.16 9.30 -14.31
N SER A 145 -0.11 10.47 -13.68
CA SER A 145 0.67 11.63 -14.14
C SER A 145 2.03 11.68 -13.48
N ALA A 146 3.09 11.60 -14.26
CA ALA A 146 4.46 11.57 -13.76
C ALA A 146 5.43 12.07 -14.85
N ASP A 147 6.69 12.29 -14.46
CA ASP A 147 7.78 12.52 -15.40
C ASP A 147 8.23 11.21 -16.07
N TRP A 148 7.41 10.72 -16.99
CA TRP A 148 7.63 9.43 -17.65
C TRP A 148 8.83 9.44 -18.61
N GLU A 149 9.27 10.62 -19.06
CA GLU A 149 10.40 10.77 -19.96
C GLU A 149 11.74 10.70 -19.21
N ASN A 150 11.74 11.04 -17.91
CA ASN A 150 12.95 11.08 -17.09
C ASN A 150 12.79 10.26 -15.81
N PRO A 151 12.40 8.98 -15.88
CA PRO A 151 12.30 8.12 -14.69
C PRO A 151 13.68 7.92 -14.07
N TYR A 152 13.72 7.42 -12.83
CA TYR A 152 14.95 6.87 -12.32
C TYR A 152 14.96 5.34 -12.45
N ILE A 153 16.10 4.80 -12.81
CA ILE A 153 16.29 3.36 -13.02
C ILE A 153 17.62 2.98 -12.35
N THR A 154 17.59 2.02 -11.45
CA THR A 154 18.76 1.71 -10.61
C THR A 154 19.99 1.23 -11.40
N LEU A 155 19.81 0.79 -12.65
CA LEU A 155 20.91 0.37 -13.53
C LEU A 155 21.54 1.51 -14.36
N THR A 156 21.09 2.76 -14.20
CA THR A 156 21.71 3.88 -14.92
C THR A 156 23.05 4.26 -14.30
N LYS A 157 23.94 4.76 -15.10
CA LYS A 157 25.34 5.06 -14.72
C LYS A 157 25.43 6.05 -13.57
N ASP A 158 24.65 7.10 -13.63
CA ASP A 158 24.56 8.15 -12.59
C ASP A 158 24.00 7.59 -11.29
N TYR A 159 22.99 6.71 -11.35
CA TYR A 159 22.43 6.08 -10.17
C TYR A 159 23.42 5.10 -9.52
N GLU A 160 24.05 4.23 -10.30
CA GLU A 160 25.09 3.31 -9.81
C GLU A 160 26.25 4.08 -9.18
N ALA A 161 26.70 5.18 -9.76
CA ALA A 161 27.72 6.05 -9.19
C ALA A 161 27.28 6.66 -7.85
N ALA A 162 26.04 7.13 -7.75
CA ALA A 162 25.50 7.68 -6.51
C ALA A 162 25.40 6.61 -5.40
N GLN A 163 25.09 5.37 -5.76
CA GLN A 163 25.07 4.23 -4.84
C GLN A 163 26.48 3.90 -4.33
N ILE A 164 27.48 3.91 -5.19
CA ILE A 164 28.90 3.73 -4.79
C ILE A 164 29.33 4.82 -3.80
N ARG A 165 28.89 6.07 -4.01
CA ARG A 165 29.18 7.16 -3.06
C ARG A 165 28.52 6.95 -1.69
N VAL A 166 27.30 6.40 -1.64
CA VAL A 166 26.64 6.01 -0.38
C VAL A 166 27.48 4.93 0.33
N PHE A 167 27.86 3.89 -0.40
CA PHE A 167 28.73 2.84 0.15
C PHE A 167 30.06 3.44 0.67
N GLY A 168 30.73 4.28 -0.12
CA GLY A 168 31.99 4.90 0.27
C GLY A 168 31.87 5.76 1.51
N ALA A 169 30.79 6.53 1.65
CA ALA A 169 30.53 7.33 2.85
C ALA A 169 30.31 6.45 4.11
N MET A 170 29.62 5.32 3.96
CA MET A 170 29.44 4.35 5.04
C MET A 170 30.76 3.66 5.42
N ALA A 171 31.56 3.31 4.42
CA ALA A 171 32.88 2.71 4.62
C ALA A 171 33.86 3.67 5.33
N ASP A 172 33.87 4.94 4.94
CA ASP A 172 34.69 5.99 5.56
C ASP A 172 34.38 6.19 7.06
N LYS A 173 33.11 6.02 7.44
CA LYS A 173 32.67 6.01 8.84
C LYS A 173 32.93 4.70 9.60
N GLY A 174 33.51 3.71 8.93
CA GLY A 174 33.79 2.41 9.52
C GLY A 174 32.53 1.55 9.79
N TYR A 175 31.47 1.77 9.03
CA TYR A 175 30.24 0.97 9.14
C TYR A 175 30.27 -0.29 8.27
N ILE A 176 31.19 -0.38 7.32
CA ILE A 176 31.35 -1.55 6.46
C ILE A 176 32.48 -2.41 6.99
N TYR A 177 32.21 -3.68 7.21
CA TYR A 177 33.21 -4.61 7.71
C TYR A 177 33.00 -6.03 7.17
N ARG A 178 34.06 -6.83 7.17
CA ARG A 178 34.03 -8.24 6.83
C ARG A 178 33.92 -9.08 8.08
N GLY A 179 33.07 -10.09 8.08
CA GLY A 179 32.90 -11.03 9.19
C GLY A 179 32.50 -12.41 8.70
N ALA A 180 32.91 -13.43 9.47
CA ALA A 180 32.49 -14.81 9.25
C ALA A 180 31.42 -15.17 10.29
N LYS A 181 30.23 -14.68 10.13
CA LYS A 181 29.07 -14.92 11.01
C LYS A 181 28.04 -15.79 10.31
N PRO A 182 27.22 -16.55 11.04
CA PRO A 182 26.05 -17.21 10.45
C PRO A 182 25.11 -16.21 9.78
N VAL A 183 24.79 -16.49 8.54
CA VAL A 183 23.83 -15.72 7.73
C VAL A 183 22.77 -16.66 7.19
N TYR A 184 21.62 -16.12 6.79
CA TYR A 184 20.66 -16.88 6.00
C TYR A 184 21.31 -17.26 4.68
N TRP A 185 21.42 -18.54 4.43
CA TRP A 185 22.04 -19.08 3.23
C TRP A 185 21.04 -19.86 2.38
N SER A 186 20.84 -19.41 1.17
CA SER A 186 20.04 -20.14 0.19
C SER A 186 20.93 -21.07 -0.63
N TRP A 187 20.88 -22.35 -0.32
CA TRP A 187 21.56 -23.37 -1.09
C TRP A 187 21.02 -23.48 -2.52
N SER A 188 19.73 -23.15 -2.74
CA SER A 188 19.07 -23.23 -4.04
C SER A 188 19.43 -22.04 -4.94
N SER A 189 19.94 -20.98 -4.38
CA SER A 189 20.44 -19.81 -5.09
C SER A 189 21.95 -19.59 -4.90
N GLU A 190 22.60 -20.42 -4.10
CA GLU A 190 24.05 -20.37 -3.77
C GLU A 190 24.50 -18.98 -3.32
N SER A 191 23.70 -18.32 -2.45
CA SER A 191 23.96 -16.96 -2.00
C SER A 191 23.44 -16.69 -0.60
N ALA A 192 24.09 -15.74 0.11
CA ALA A 192 23.54 -15.15 1.32
C ALA A 192 22.25 -14.37 1.03
N LEU A 193 21.39 -14.30 2.04
CA LEU A 193 20.15 -13.53 2.02
C LEU A 193 20.12 -12.59 3.23
N ALA A 194 19.44 -11.45 3.08
CA ALA A 194 19.08 -10.58 4.18
C ALA A 194 17.69 -10.97 4.75
N GLU A 195 17.35 -10.45 5.92
CA GLU A 195 16.05 -10.71 6.57
C GLU A 195 14.86 -10.32 5.68
N ALA A 196 14.97 -9.26 4.88
CA ALA A 196 13.94 -8.83 3.94
C ALA A 196 13.66 -9.84 2.80
N GLU A 197 14.53 -10.80 2.62
CA GLU A 197 14.47 -11.83 1.57
C GLU A 197 13.98 -13.19 2.10
N ILE A 198 13.51 -13.22 3.36
CA ILE A 198 13.03 -14.43 4.03
C ILE A 198 11.51 -14.40 4.16
N GLU A 199 10.89 -15.53 3.83
CA GLU A 199 9.48 -15.83 4.13
C GLU A 199 9.43 -17.01 5.11
N TYR A 200 8.43 -17.03 5.99
CA TYR A 200 8.26 -18.13 6.93
C TYR A 200 7.09 -19.01 6.51
N HIS A 201 7.33 -20.30 6.51
CA HIS A 201 6.33 -21.33 6.24
C HIS A 201 6.43 -22.44 7.28
N ASP A 202 5.29 -23.05 7.59
CA ASP A 202 5.28 -24.20 8.48
C ASP A 202 5.77 -25.43 7.74
N ILE A 203 6.72 -26.14 8.36
CA ILE A 203 7.25 -27.42 7.85
C ILE A 203 7.29 -28.47 8.94
N ASP A 204 7.26 -29.72 8.50
CA ASP A 204 7.53 -30.87 9.35
C ASP A 204 9.03 -31.15 9.38
N SER A 205 9.63 -31.11 10.57
CA SER A 205 11.05 -31.42 10.79
C SER A 205 11.21 -32.57 11.78
N THR A 206 12.21 -33.40 11.54
CA THR A 206 12.58 -34.42 12.53
C THR A 206 13.39 -33.80 13.63
N SER A 207 12.91 -33.88 14.87
CA SER A 207 13.66 -33.51 16.07
C SER A 207 14.27 -34.75 16.76
N LEU A 208 15.41 -34.54 17.40
CA LEU A 208 16.16 -35.57 18.09
C LEU A 208 16.44 -35.13 19.53
N TYR A 209 16.27 -36.09 20.44
CA TYR A 209 16.69 -35.98 21.84
C TYR A 209 17.85 -36.97 22.04
N TYR A 210 19.00 -36.47 22.37
CA TYR A 210 20.18 -37.30 22.53
C TYR A 210 21.06 -36.88 23.72
N ALA A 211 21.91 -37.78 24.17
CA ALA A 211 22.69 -37.64 25.37
C ALA A 211 24.19 -37.57 25.06
N ASN A 212 24.87 -36.56 25.60
CA ASN A 212 26.32 -36.37 25.51
C ASN A 212 26.98 -36.87 26.80
N LYS A 213 27.93 -37.78 26.68
CA LYS A 213 28.61 -38.36 27.81
C LYS A 213 29.57 -37.37 28.47
N VAL A 214 29.50 -37.27 29.80
CA VAL A 214 30.44 -36.41 30.55
C VAL A 214 31.88 -36.98 30.51
N LYS A 215 32.83 -36.15 30.09
CA LYS A 215 34.27 -36.46 30.07
C LYS A 215 34.96 -35.89 31.29
N ASP A 216 34.69 -34.65 31.64
CA ASP A 216 35.19 -33.97 32.85
C ASP A 216 34.03 -33.21 33.52
N GLY A 217 33.51 -33.76 34.60
CA GLY A 217 32.34 -33.22 35.32
C GLY A 217 32.70 -32.19 36.40
N LYS A 218 33.96 -31.73 36.49
CA LYS A 218 34.44 -30.73 37.44
C LYS A 218 34.09 -31.02 38.90
N GLY A 219 33.94 -32.29 39.28
CA GLY A 219 33.53 -32.74 40.64
C GLY A 219 32.03 -32.60 40.90
N LEU A 220 31.24 -32.09 39.95
CA LEU A 220 29.77 -32.04 40.05
C LEU A 220 29.13 -33.28 39.47
N LEU A 221 29.64 -33.79 38.34
CA LEU A 221 29.15 -34.95 37.64
C LEU A 221 30.21 -36.06 37.54
N ASP A 222 29.77 -37.31 37.58
CA ASP A 222 30.62 -38.48 37.31
C ASP A 222 30.65 -38.77 35.80
N THR A 223 31.60 -39.61 35.34
CA THR A 223 31.79 -39.97 33.92
C THR A 223 30.70 -40.95 33.38
N ASP A 224 29.83 -41.44 34.25
CA ASP A 224 28.62 -42.22 33.91
C ASP A 224 27.36 -41.34 33.81
N SER A 225 27.54 -40.02 33.89
CA SER A 225 26.53 -39.01 33.66
C SER A 225 26.51 -38.56 32.22
N TYR A 226 25.33 -38.17 31.74
CA TYR A 226 25.05 -37.72 30.39
C TYR A 226 24.25 -36.43 30.46
N ILE A 227 24.56 -35.47 29.57
CA ILE A 227 23.79 -34.24 29.41
C ILE A 227 22.88 -34.39 28.19
N VAL A 228 21.56 -34.22 28.37
CA VAL A 228 20.60 -34.44 27.31
C VAL A 228 20.23 -33.16 26.61
N VAL A 229 20.38 -33.17 25.30
CA VAL A 229 20.10 -32.03 24.41
C VAL A 229 19.01 -32.40 23.42
N TRP A 230 18.47 -31.36 22.80
CA TRP A 230 17.43 -31.44 21.79
C TRP A 230 17.80 -30.57 20.59
N THR A 231 17.54 -31.07 19.40
CA THR A 231 17.74 -30.33 18.15
C THR A 231 16.62 -30.59 17.14
N THR A 232 16.25 -29.56 16.39
CA THR A 232 15.35 -29.63 15.23
C THR A 232 16.09 -29.69 13.90
N THR A 233 17.43 -29.57 13.94
CA THR A 233 18.31 -29.55 12.78
C THR A 233 19.40 -30.63 12.91
N PRO A 234 19.07 -31.91 12.74
CA PRO A 234 19.98 -33.03 13.01
C PRO A 234 21.35 -32.93 12.33
N PHE A 235 21.45 -32.33 11.14
CA PHE A 235 22.72 -32.17 10.44
C PHE A 235 23.75 -31.32 11.20
N THR A 236 23.28 -30.39 12.06
CA THR A 236 24.18 -29.50 12.81
C THR A 236 24.90 -30.21 13.95
N VAL A 237 24.49 -31.42 14.31
CA VAL A 237 25.26 -32.25 15.30
C VAL A 237 26.68 -32.47 14.86
N THR A 238 26.95 -32.59 13.54
CA THR A 238 28.32 -32.71 12.98
C THR A 238 29.18 -31.49 13.28
N ALA A 239 28.59 -30.36 13.59
CA ALA A 239 29.27 -29.08 13.90
C ALA A 239 29.11 -28.64 15.35
N SER A 240 28.55 -29.48 16.20
CA SER A 240 28.37 -29.20 17.64
C SER A 240 29.71 -28.97 18.33
N ARG A 241 29.81 -27.93 19.14
CA ARG A 241 31.02 -27.59 19.89
C ARG A 241 30.74 -27.24 21.35
N GLY A 242 29.45 -27.18 21.72
CA GLY A 242 29.07 -26.85 23.07
C GLY A 242 27.64 -27.22 23.40
N LEU A 243 27.35 -27.20 24.70
CA LEU A 243 26.03 -27.40 25.26
C LEU A 243 25.67 -26.17 26.09
N THR A 244 24.66 -25.41 25.68
CA THR A 244 24.31 -24.16 26.37
C THR A 244 23.21 -24.39 27.39
N MET A 245 23.45 -23.91 28.60
CA MET A 245 22.53 -23.94 29.74
C MET A 245 22.13 -22.52 30.16
N GLY A 246 20.93 -22.37 30.73
CA GLY A 246 20.53 -21.12 31.37
C GLY A 246 21.07 -21.00 32.78
N ALA A 247 21.82 -19.94 33.11
CA ALA A 247 22.48 -19.79 34.40
C ALA A 247 21.57 -19.95 35.61
N ASP A 248 20.36 -19.38 35.53
CA ASP A 248 19.36 -19.37 36.62
C ASP A 248 18.33 -20.50 36.54
N ILE A 249 18.40 -21.37 35.54
CA ILE A 249 17.50 -22.54 35.38
C ILE A 249 17.96 -23.64 36.36
N ASP A 250 16.96 -24.32 36.96
CA ASP A 250 17.19 -25.48 37.79
C ASP A 250 17.30 -26.76 36.95
N TYR A 251 18.37 -27.49 37.10
CA TYR A 251 18.64 -28.76 36.45
C TYR A 251 18.74 -29.87 37.49
N VAL A 252 18.32 -31.04 37.09
CA VAL A 252 18.38 -32.26 37.95
C VAL A 252 19.20 -33.32 37.26
N LEU A 253 20.02 -34.03 38.05
CA LEU A 253 20.65 -35.28 37.67
C LEU A 253 19.69 -36.39 38.06
N VAL A 254 19.22 -37.18 37.12
CA VAL A 254 18.26 -38.28 37.36
C VAL A 254 18.85 -39.60 36.89
N GLN A 255 18.46 -40.68 37.58
CA GLN A 255 18.75 -42.06 37.19
C GLN A 255 17.48 -42.81 36.92
N PRO A 256 17.23 -43.23 35.66
CA PRO A 256 16.08 -44.12 35.37
C PRO A 256 16.20 -45.48 36.05
N ALA A 257 15.08 -46.04 36.44
CA ALA A 257 15.03 -47.37 37.04
C ALA A 257 15.60 -48.41 36.05
N GLY A 258 16.53 -49.21 36.55
CA GLY A 258 17.20 -50.26 35.76
C GLY A 258 18.29 -49.77 34.78
N SER A 259 18.67 -48.49 34.87
CA SER A 259 19.76 -47.92 34.09
C SER A 259 20.98 -47.61 34.96
N ASP A 260 22.18 -47.92 34.50
CA ASP A 260 23.43 -47.48 35.12
C ASP A 260 23.79 -46.04 34.73
N ARG A 261 23.11 -45.43 33.71
CA ARG A 261 23.35 -44.09 33.20
C ARG A 261 22.54 -43.06 34.01
N LYS A 262 23.11 -41.92 34.25
CA LYS A 262 22.48 -40.76 34.88
C LYS A 262 22.34 -39.63 33.83
N TYR A 263 21.26 -38.89 33.87
CA TYR A 263 20.93 -37.87 32.87
C TYR A 263 20.69 -36.52 33.52
N VAL A 264 21.23 -35.47 32.94
CA VAL A 264 20.98 -34.05 33.31
C VAL A 264 19.90 -33.50 32.43
N LEU A 265 18.83 -32.96 33.02
CA LEU A 265 17.69 -32.36 32.37
C LEU A 265 17.23 -31.13 33.18
N ALA A 266 16.55 -30.17 32.55
CA ALA A 266 15.87 -29.13 33.29
C ALA A 266 14.77 -29.70 34.18
N GLU A 267 14.73 -29.34 35.48
CA GLU A 267 13.75 -29.84 36.43
C GLU A 267 12.32 -29.68 35.95
N ALA A 268 11.98 -28.52 35.36
CA ALA A 268 10.64 -28.23 34.88
C ALA A 268 10.15 -29.18 33.77
N LEU A 269 11.05 -29.87 33.08
CA LEU A 269 10.73 -30.73 31.95
C LEU A 269 10.89 -32.24 32.25
N VAL A 270 11.47 -32.61 33.39
CA VAL A 270 11.90 -33.99 33.65
C VAL A 270 10.76 -35.00 33.56
N ASP A 271 9.59 -34.69 34.10
CA ASP A 271 8.43 -35.64 34.10
C ASP A 271 7.91 -35.89 32.69
N SER A 272 7.80 -34.84 31.87
CA SER A 272 7.34 -34.94 30.48
C SER A 272 8.36 -35.67 29.61
N LEU A 273 9.66 -35.43 29.84
CA LEU A 273 10.74 -36.08 29.13
C LEU A 273 10.94 -37.54 29.54
N ALA A 274 10.75 -37.88 30.85
CA ALA A 274 10.77 -39.25 31.32
C ALA A 274 9.69 -40.11 30.62
N ALA A 275 8.47 -39.57 30.51
CA ALA A 275 7.41 -40.23 29.78
C ALA A 275 7.74 -40.41 28.28
N LYS A 276 8.34 -39.40 27.67
CA LYS A 276 8.77 -39.41 26.26
C LYS A 276 9.89 -40.42 25.99
N PHE A 277 10.82 -40.59 26.94
CA PHE A 277 11.92 -41.54 26.86
C PHE A 277 11.55 -42.95 27.26
N GLY A 278 10.32 -43.14 27.72
CA GLY A 278 9.83 -44.43 28.15
C GLY A 278 10.38 -44.90 29.51
N TRP A 279 10.80 -43.95 30.37
CA TRP A 279 11.23 -44.29 31.72
C TRP A 279 10.03 -44.55 32.61
N GLU A 280 9.95 -45.77 33.15
CA GLU A 280 8.85 -46.14 34.05
C GLU A 280 8.90 -45.38 35.38
N SER A 281 10.11 -45.10 35.85
CA SER A 281 10.41 -44.27 37.03
C SER A 281 11.86 -43.81 37.01
N PHE A 282 12.18 -42.82 37.79
CA PHE A 282 13.53 -42.30 37.94
C PHE A 282 13.73 -41.77 39.35
N GLU A 283 14.97 -41.75 39.79
CA GLU A 283 15.42 -41.14 41.02
C GLU A 283 16.14 -39.81 40.71
N VAL A 284 15.81 -38.75 41.46
CA VAL A 284 16.57 -37.49 41.42
C VAL A 284 17.77 -37.60 42.36
N ILE A 285 18.95 -37.62 41.77
CA ILE A 285 20.23 -37.76 42.50
C ILE A 285 20.64 -36.41 43.10
N SER A 286 20.57 -35.35 42.33
CA SER A 286 20.97 -33.99 42.74
C SER A 286 20.28 -32.93 41.92
N LYS A 287 20.25 -31.70 42.44
CA LYS A 287 19.70 -30.53 41.83
C LYS A 287 20.71 -29.38 41.89
N HIS A 288 20.88 -28.70 40.79
CA HIS A 288 21.88 -27.62 40.65
C HIS A 288 21.36 -26.50 39.76
N LYS A 289 21.86 -25.30 39.94
CA LYS A 289 21.68 -24.20 38.98
C LYS A 289 22.57 -24.39 37.75
N GLY A 290 22.09 -23.92 36.59
CA GLY A 290 22.87 -24.04 35.36
C GLY A 290 24.25 -23.41 35.44
N ALA A 291 24.44 -22.35 36.22
CA ALA A 291 25.73 -21.72 36.46
C ALA A 291 26.78 -22.69 37.07
N GLU A 292 26.34 -23.74 37.79
CA GLU A 292 27.26 -24.71 38.40
C GLU A 292 27.85 -25.71 37.39
N PHE A 293 27.22 -25.85 36.21
CA PHE A 293 27.66 -26.74 35.12
C PHE A 293 28.67 -26.08 34.18
N GLU A 294 28.92 -24.81 34.33
CA GLU A 294 29.79 -24.05 33.43
C GLU A 294 31.18 -24.70 33.38
N TYR A 295 31.72 -24.83 32.16
CA TYR A 295 33.03 -25.46 31.85
C TYR A 295 33.10 -27.00 32.09
N ILE A 296 32.00 -27.68 32.32
CA ILE A 296 31.96 -29.14 32.22
C ILE A 296 32.23 -29.51 30.77
N VAL A 297 33.00 -30.62 30.57
CA VAL A 297 33.36 -31.10 29.25
C VAL A 297 32.59 -32.41 29.00
N THR A 298 31.98 -32.54 27.82
CA THR A 298 31.34 -33.75 27.33
C THR A 298 32.04 -34.23 26.06
N GLU A 299 31.89 -35.51 25.78
CA GLU A 299 32.33 -36.12 24.54
C GLU A 299 31.32 -35.82 23.43
N HIS A 300 31.81 -35.49 22.25
CA HIS A 300 30.92 -35.46 21.06
C HIS A 300 30.35 -36.86 20.78
N PRO A 301 29.11 -37.03 20.35
CA PRO A 301 28.46 -38.36 20.29
C PRO A 301 29.16 -39.41 19.49
N TRP A 302 29.95 -39.06 18.49
CA TRP A 302 30.66 -40.02 17.63
C TRP A 302 32.06 -39.56 17.18
N ASP A 303 32.47 -38.35 17.48
CA ASP A 303 33.81 -37.84 17.12
C ASP A 303 34.67 -37.72 18.37
N ALA A 304 35.56 -38.69 18.55
CA ALA A 304 36.42 -38.77 19.74
C ALA A 304 37.48 -37.64 19.83
N GLU A 305 37.71 -36.90 18.74
CA GLU A 305 38.65 -35.80 18.68
C GLU A 305 37.99 -34.45 19.06
N VAL A 306 36.66 -34.41 19.16
CA VAL A 306 35.90 -33.21 19.49
C VAL A 306 35.35 -33.31 20.92
N ASP A 307 35.68 -32.33 21.73
CA ASP A 307 35.12 -32.13 23.04
C ASP A 307 34.08 -31.02 22.98
N GLU A 308 32.95 -31.19 23.66
CA GLU A 308 31.91 -30.17 23.76
C GLU A 308 31.90 -29.55 25.15
N LEU A 309 31.92 -28.23 25.20
CA LEU A 309 31.97 -27.47 26.45
C LEU A 309 30.58 -27.06 26.90
N VAL A 310 30.25 -27.25 28.18
CA VAL A 310 29.06 -26.67 28.78
C VAL A 310 29.31 -25.19 29.02
N ILE A 311 28.41 -24.36 28.41
CA ILE A 311 28.48 -22.91 28.42
C ILE A 311 27.13 -22.30 28.88
N LEU A 312 27.14 -21.00 29.19
CA LEU A 312 25.95 -20.31 29.66
C LEU A 312 25.43 -19.32 28.60
N GLY A 313 24.12 -19.34 28.40
CA GLY A 313 23.46 -18.42 27.46
C GLY A 313 22.04 -18.03 27.90
N ASP A 314 21.70 -16.78 27.66
CA ASP A 314 20.40 -16.19 28.07
C ASP A 314 19.23 -16.62 27.17
N HIS A 315 19.50 -17.23 26.01
CA HIS A 315 18.49 -17.69 25.04
C HIS A 315 17.87 -19.06 25.40
N VAL A 316 18.40 -19.73 26.44
CA VAL A 316 17.89 -21.03 26.88
C VAL A 316 16.57 -20.86 27.63
N THR A 317 15.54 -21.61 27.21
CA THR A 317 14.22 -21.61 27.84
C THR A 317 13.83 -23.02 28.26
N THR A 318 12.76 -23.14 29.04
CA THR A 318 12.15 -24.41 29.45
C THR A 318 10.77 -24.63 28.81
N ASP A 319 10.46 -23.90 27.73
CA ASP A 319 9.17 -24.02 27.04
C ASP A 319 9.12 -25.26 26.13
N SER A 320 10.28 -25.76 25.71
CA SER A 320 10.42 -26.94 24.85
C SER A 320 11.80 -27.58 24.98
N GLY A 321 11.99 -28.74 24.36
CA GLY A 321 13.27 -29.44 24.36
C GLY A 321 13.62 -30.06 25.72
N THR A 322 14.86 -29.90 26.15
CA THR A 322 15.42 -30.44 27.40
C THR A 322 15.82 -29.36 28.40
N GLY A 323 15.69 -28.08 28.02
CA GLY A 323 16.27 -26.93 28.74
C GLY A 323 17.77 -26.82 28.59
N ILE A 324 18.36 -27.56 27.65
CA ILE A 324 19.80 -27.53 27.30
C ILE A 324 19.88 -27.53 25.77
N VAL A 325 20.57 -26.55 25.21
CA VAL A 325 20.69 -26.35 23.78
C VAL A 325 22.01 -26.88 23.27
N HIS A 326 21.97 -27.77 22.29
CA HIS A 326 23.15 -28.11 21.52
C HIS A 326 23.61 -26.90 20.72
N THR A 327 24.90 -26.60 20.72
CA THR A 327 25.47 -25.36 20.21
C THR A 327 26.42 -25.63 19.07
N ALA A 328 26.04 -25.19 17.87
CA ALA A 328 26.83 -25.25 16.65
C ALA A 328 27.08 -23.82 16.13
N PRO A 329 28.20 -23.17 16.52
CA PRO A 329 28.45 -21.74 16.23
C PRO A 329 28.45 -21.38 14.74
N GLY A 330 28.62 -22.36 13.84
CA GLY A 330 28.53 -22.16 12.38
C GLY A 330 27.12 -22.11 11.80
N PHE A 331 26.09 -22.47 12.57
CA PHE A 331 24.73 -22.68 12.06
C PHE A 331 23.62 -22.00 12.84
N GLY A 332 23.92 -21.04 13.70
CA GLY A 332 22.94 -20.25 14.44
C GLY A 332 23.54 -18.95 14.96
N GLU A 333 22.75 -17.89 14.96
CA GLU A 333 23.22 -16.58 15.45
C GLU A 333 23.43 -16.58 16.97
N ASP A 334 22.50 -17.14 17.73
CA ASP A 334 22.64 -17.28 19.18
C ASP A 334 23.80 -18.19 19.53
N ASP A 335 23.94 -19.31 18.83
CA ASP A 335 25.06 -20.25 18.99
C ASP A 335 26.41 -19.58 18.71
N TYR A 336 26.48 -18.78 17.65
CA TYR A 336 27.66 -18.00 17.32
C TYR A 336 28.01 -16.99 18.41
N ASN A 337 27.04 -16.20 18.83
CA ASN A 337 27.24 -15.13 19.82
C ASN A 337 27.68 -15.68 21.16
N VAL A 338 27.12 -16.78 21.62
CA VAL A 338 27.55 -17.44 22.85
C VAL A 338 28.86 -18.17 22.64
N GLY A 339 29.06 -18.84 21.51
CA GLY A 339 30.29 -19.57 21.18
C GLY A 339 31.52 -18.67 21.15
N VAL A 340 31.41 -17.47 20.61
CA VAL A 340 32.51 -16.49 20.61
C VAL A 340 32.96 -16.10 22.03
N LYS A 341 32.04 -15.99 22.99
CA LYS A 341 32.37 -15.67 24.39
C LYS A 341 33.27 -16.74 25.04
N TYR A 342 33.11 -17.98 24.57
CA TYR A 342 33.82 -19.14 25.12
C TYR A 342 34.92 -19.65 24.17
N ASP A 343 35.23 -18.90 23.11
CA ASP A 343 36.26 -19.24 22.10
C ASP A 343 36.02 -20.60 21.42
N LEU A 344 34.76 -20.94 21.19
CA LEU A 344 34.39 -22.17 20.48
C LEU A 344 34.69 -22.07 18.99
N GLU A 345 35.10 -23.18 18.39
CA GLU A 345 35.32 -23.29 16.98
C GLU A 345 34.01 -23.03 16.19
N VAL A 346 34.09 -22.19 15.16
CA VAL A 346 33.00 -21.96 14.21
C VAL A 346 33.09 -22.98 13.08
N ALA A 347 32.68 -24.22 13.36
CA ALA A 347 32.71 -25.30 12.39
C ALA A 347 31.57 -25.15 11.36
N VAL A 348 31.91 -25.26 10.07
CA VAL A 348 30.97 -25.29 8.95
C VAL A 348 31.14 -26.61 8.20
N THR A 349 30.09 -27.44 8.25
CA THR A 349 30.09 -28.81 7.72
C THR A 349 29.19 -28.97 6.48
N VAL A 350 28.57 -27.88 6.00
CA VAL A 350 27.72 -27.87 4.81
C VAL A 350 28.24 -26.82 3.81
N ASN A 351 28.36 -27.20 2.54
CA ASN A 351 28.84 -26.31 1.48
C ASN A 351 27.74 -25.38 0.95
N GLU A 352 28.09 -24.57 -0.04
CA GLU A 352 27.18 -23.59 -0.65
C GLU A 352 25.95 -24.21 -1.31
N ARG A 353 25.97 -25.49 -1.69
CA ARG A 353 24.88 -26.24 -2.34
C ARG A 353 24.03 -27.06 -1.38
N GLY A 354 24.30 -26.96 -0.09
CA GLY A 354 23.62 -27.77 0.93
C GLY A 354 24.16 -29.22 1.05
N LEU A 355 25.33 -29.52 0.49
CA LEU A 355 25.94 -30.83 0.62
C LEU A 355 26.89 -30.84 1.82
N MET A 356 26.88 -31.95 2.57
CA MET A 356 27.78 -32.16 3.68
C MET A 356 29.22 -32.26 3.17
N MET A 357 30.14 -31.60 3.87
CA MET A 357 31.55 -31.52 3.51
C MET A 357 32.37 -32.64 4.15
N GLU A 358 33.63 -32.81 3.72
CA GLU A 358 34.56 -33.79 4.26
C GLU A 358 34.72 -33.71 5.78
N ASN A 359 34.73 -32.49 6.34
CA ASN A 359 34.85 -32.26 7.79
C ASN A 359 33.60 -32.64 8.61
N ALA A 360 32.51 -33.03 7.97
CA ALA A 360 31.36 -33.65 8.64
C ALA A 360 31.61 -35.14 8.95
N GLY A 361 32.63 -35.73 8.32
CA GLY A 361 32.97 -37.14 8.40
C GLY A 361 32.57 -37.93 7.15
N PRO A 362 33.27 -39.07 6.91
CA PRO A 362 33.12 -39.84 5.66
C PRO A 362 31.71 -40.42 5.44
N ASP A 363 30.98 -40.69 6.52
CA ASP A 363 29.61 -41.19 6.41
C ASP A 363 28.61 -40.14 5.98
N PHE A 364 28.94 -38.86 6.10
CA PHE A 364 28.10 -37.73 5.75
C PHE A 364 28.47 -37.07 4.43
N GLU A 365 29.73 -37.11 4.04
CA GLU A 365 30.29 -36.40 2.89
C GLU A 365 29.47 -36.61 1.62
N GLY A 366 29.10 -35.50 0.98
CA GLY A 366 28.32 -35.47 -0.28
C GLY A 366 26.84 -35.72 -0.14
N GLN A 367 26.33 -36.06 1.05
CA GLN A 367 24.88 -36.12 1.31
C GLN A 367 24.28 -34.73 1.39
N PHE A 368 23.04 -34.58 0.94
CA PHE A 368 22.29 -33.32 1.15
C PHE A 368 21.86 -33.19 2.60
N TYR A 369 22.03 -32.01 3.21
CA TYR A 369 21.88 -31.78 4.64
C TYR A 369 20.53 -32.27 5.23
N ASP A 370 19.45 -32.20 4.47
CA ASP A 370 18.11 -32.66 4.88
C ASP A 370 17.97 -34.19 4.83
N LYS A 371 18.87 -34.89 4.16
CA LYS A 371 18.83 -36.34 3.97
C LYS A 371 19.69 -37.11 4.97
N VAL A 372 20.44 -36.44 5.82
CA VAL A 372 21.37 -37.07 6.76
C VAL A 372 20.72 -37.60 8.04
N VAL A 373 19.44 -37.35 8.27
CA VAL A 373 18.74 -37.78 9.50
C VAL A 373 18.92 -39.26 9.81
N PRO A 374 18.80 -40.20 8.88
CA PRO A 374 19.04 -41.62 9.15
C PRO A 374 20.49 -41.89 9.61
N THR A 375 21.46 -41.26 8.96
CA THR A 375 22.88 -41.38 9.29
C THR A 375 23.17 -40.82 10.67
N VAL A 376 22.59 -39.68 11.03
CA VAL A 376 22.72 -39.10 12.40
C VAL A 376 22.15 -40.05 13.44
N LYS A 377 20.94 -40.62 13.21
CA LYS A 377 20.35 -41.60 14.14
C LYS A 377 21.22 -42.87 14.32
N GLU A 378 21.76 -43.33 13.23
CA GLU A 378 22.67 -44.51 13.28
C GLU A 378 23.94 -44.20 14.11
N LYS A 379 24.54 -43.02 13.91
CA LYS A 379 25.74 -42.57 14.66
C LYS A 379 25.45 -42.34 16.14
N LEU A 380 24.28 -41.83 16.48
CA LEU A 380 23.86 -41.62 17.86
C LEU A 380 23.64 -42.96 18.58
N GLY A 381 23.14 -43.98 17.89
CA GLY A 381 22.89 -45.30 18.45
C GLY A 381 22.17 -45.25 19.81
N ASP A 382 22.79 -45.79 20.86
CA ASP A 382 22.23 -45.81 22.21
C ASP A 382 22.18 -44.44 22.91
N LEU A 383 22.79 -43.43 22.37
CA LEU A 383 22.69 -42.06 22.86
C LEU A 383 21.41 -41.35 22.41
N LEU A 384 20.73 -41.90 21.41
CA LEU A 384 19.44 -41.37 20.95
C LEU A 384 18.34 -41.81 21.90
N LEU A 385 17.74 -40.88 22.64
CA LEU A 385 16.67 -41.16 23.60
C LEU A 385 15.27 -41.10 23.00
N ALA A 386 15.03 -40.18 22.09
CA ALA A 386 13.75 -40.07 21.37
C ALA A 386 13.91 -39.33 20.05
N SER A 387 12.96 -39.56 19.16
CA SER A 387 12.84 -38.84 17.89
C SER A 387 11.36 -38.63 17.59
N GLU A 388 11.01 -37.41 17.20
CA GLU A 388 9.64 -37.06 16.81
C GLU A 388 9.63 -36.09 15.61
N VAL A 389 8.51 -36.06 14.89
CA VAL A 389 8.27 -35.06 13.87
C VAL A 389 7.52 -33.91 14.50
N ILE A 390 8.04 -32.71 14.34
CA ILE A 390 7.41 -31.48 14.82
C ILE A 390 7.04 -30.58 13.64
N ASN A 391 5.94 -29.90 13.76
CA ASN A 391 5.53 -28.84 12.82
C ASN A 391 5.91 -27.49 13.41
N HIS A 392 6.68 -26.71 12.67
CA HIS A 392 7.13 -25.40 13.13
C HIS A 392 7.38 -24.44 11.98
N SER A 393 7.37 -23.14 12.27
CA SER A 393 7.68 -22.08 11.33
C SER A 393 9.16 -22.08 10.97
N TYR A 394 9.48 -22.08 9.68
CA TYR A 394 10.85 -22.19 9.17
C TYR A 394 11.12 -21.14 8.09
N PRO A 395 12.32 -20.57 8.01
CA PRO A 395 12.67 -19.56 7.01
C PRO A 395 12.90 -20.17 5.62
N PHE A 396 12.36 -19.50 4.62
CA PHE A 396 12.45 -19.86 3.19
C PHE A 396 13.00 -18.69 2.38
N ASP A 397 13.73 -19.00 1.36
CA ASP A 397 14.10 -18.03 0.32
C ASP A 397 12.83 -17.54 -0.40
N TRP A 398 12.59 -16.26 -0.33
CA TRP A 398 11.39 -15.62 -0.89
C TRP A 398 11.21 -15.81 -2.40
N ARG A 399 12.30 -16.08 -3.13
CA ARG A 399 12.31 -16.24 -4.59
C ARG A 399 12.27 -17.69 -5.03
N THR A 400 13.12 -18.53 -4.46
CA THR A 400 13.19 -19.94 -4.83
C THR A 400 12.11 -20.79 -4.14
N LYS A 401 11.52 -20.25 -3.06
CA LYS A 401 10.53 -20.96 -2.23
C LYS A 401 11.07 -22.28 -1.69
N LYS A 402 12.36 -22.29 -1.35
CA LYS A 402 13.06 -23.41 -0.72
C LYS A 402 13.49 -23.04 0.69
N PRO A 403 13.52 -24.00 1.63
CA PRO A 403 14.04 -23.76 2.96
C PRO A 403 15.50 -23.36 2.88
N ILE A 404 15.88 -22.40 3.73
CA ILE A 404 17.29 -21.96 3.85
C ILE A 404 17.98 -22.68 4.99
N ILE A 405 19.28 -22.48 5.10
CA ILE A 405 20.07 -22.85 6.27
C ILE A 405 20.76 -21.63 6.84
N TRP A 406 21.05 -21.65 8.14
CA TRP A 406 22.07 -20.75 8.69
C TRP A 406 23.44 -21.29 8.32
N ARG A 407 24.37 -20.43 7.91
CA ARG A 407 25.71 -20.84 7.53
C ARG A 407 26.72 -19.72 7.79
N ALA A 408 27.72 -19.95 8.61
CA ALA A 408 28.79 -19.01 8.80
C ALA A 408 29.72 -19.01 7.58
N VAL A 409 29.79 -17.89 6.91
CA VAL A 409 30.66 -17.65 5.76
C VAL A 409 31.20 -16.24 5.81
N PRO A 410 32.40 -15.98 5.26
CA PRO A 410 32.87 -14.61 5.13
C PRO A 410 31.94 -13.79 4.27
N GLN A 411 31.40 -12.71 4.82
CA GLN A 411 30.49 -11.79 4.15
C GLN A 411 30.86 -10.34 4.51
N TRP A 412 30.36 -9.41 3.69
CA TRP A 412 30.42 -7.98 3.99
C TRP A 412 29.14 -7.53 4.66
N PHE A 413 29.28 -6.76 5.72
CA PHE A 413 28.20 -6.27 6.54
C PHE A 413 28.21 -4.74 6.59
N ALA A 414 27.02 -4.17 6.64
CA ALA A 414 26.79 -2.82 7.13
C ALA A 414 26.38 -2.90 8.60
N SER A 415 27.16 -2.26 9.47
CA SER A 415 26.93 -2.28 10.90
C SER A 415 25.77 -1.38 11.28
N VAL A 416 24.62 -1.96 11.56
CA VAL A 416 23.46 -1.25 12.12
C VAL A 416 23.67 -0.98 13.61
N SER A 417 24.36 -1.87 14.31
CA SER A 417 24.59 -1.79 15.76
C SER A 417 25.33 -0.52 16.18
N LYS A 418 26.23 0.03 15.34
CA LYS A 418 27.04 1.21 15.66
C LYS A 418 26.26 2.51 15.71
N PHE A 419 25.12 2.60 15.01
CA PHE A 419 24.29 3.82 14.94
C PHE A 419 22.80 3.51 15.06
N ARG A 420 22.46 2.39 15.71
CA ARG A 420 21.08 1.95 15.93
C ARG A 420 20.22 3.01 16.64
N GLN A 421 20.80 3.67 17.66
CA GLN A 421 20.07 4.67 18.43
C GLN A 421 19.68 5.87 17.57
N GLU A 422 20.58 6.33 16.71
CA GLU A 422 20.29 7.41 15.76
C GLU A 422 19.16 7.03 14.80
N ILE A 423 19.09 5.77 14.34
CA ILE A 423 17.97 5.30 13.52
C ILE A 423 16.66 5.32 14.31
N LEU A 424 16.67 4.81 15.55
CA LEU A 424 15.49 4.79 16.42
C LEU A 424 14.99 6.20 16.73
N ASP A 425 15.87 7.15 16.97
CA ASP A 425 15.53 8.56 17.20
C ASP A 425 14.88 9.18 15.95
N GLN A 426 15.33 8.82 14.76
CA GLN A 426 14.73 9.28 13.50
C GLN A 426 13.34 8.66 13.25
N ILE A 427 13.12 7.41 13.66
CA ILE A 427 11.79 6.79 13.62
C ILE A 427 10.83 7.56 14.54
N GLU A 428 11.27 7.90 15.75
CA GLU A 428 10.45 8.70 16.68
C GLU A 428 10.07 10.07 16.12
N ALA A 429 10.96 10.71 15.37
CA ALA A 429 10.74 12.01 14.74
C ALA A 429 9.90 11.96 13.46
N THR A 430 9.67 10.77 12.90
CA THR A 430 8.94 10.57 11.65
C THR A 430 7.45 10.39 11.90
N THR A 431 6.61 10.93 11.02
CA THR A 431 5.15 10.73 11.05
C THR A 431 4.80 9.41 10.33
N PHE A 432 4.00 8.55 10.98
CA PHE A 432 3.52 7.30 10.39
C PHE A 432 2.00 7.29 10.26
N ILE A 433 1.53 6.89 9.11
CA ILE A 433 0.10 6.76 8.78
C ILE A 433 -0.11 5.36 8.18
N PRO A 434 -0.83 4.45 8.84
CA PRO A 434 -1.36 4.57 10.22
C PRO A 434 -0.25 4.57 11.30
N ALA A 435 -0.59 5.07 12.47
CA ALA A 435 0.38 5.28 13.56
C ALA A 435 1.09 4.00 14.05
N TRP A 436 0.48 2.82 13.90
CA TRP A 436 1.09 1.54 14.28
C TRP A 436 2.37 1.22 13.50
N GLY A 437 2.54 1.82 12.32
CA GLY A 437 3.74 1.67 11.49
C GLY A 437 5.02 2.09 12.22
N LYS A 438 4.93 3.11 13.09
CA LYS A 438 6.05 3.54 13.94
C LYS A 438 6.55 2.40 14.82
N THR A 439 5.67 1.79 15.59
CA THR A 439 6.02 0.69 16.50
C THR A 439 6.60 -0.49 15.73
N ARG A 440 6.03 -0.79 14.56
CA ARG A 440 6.51 -1.89 13.72
C ARG A 440 7.94 -1.67 13.23
N LEU A 441 8.23 -0.50 12.66
CA LEU A 441 9.58 -0.19 12.18
C LEU A 441 10.58 -0.07 13.34
N TYR A 442 10.16 0.55 14.44
CA TYR A 442 10.99 0.69 15.65
C TYR A 442 11.45 -0.69 16.17
N ASN A 443 10.51 -1.63 16.35
CA ASN A 443 10.85 -2.98 16.82
C ASN A 443 11.75 -3.71 15.82
N MET A 444 11.50 -3.59 14.52
CA MET A 444 12.33 -4.21 13.50
C MET A 444 13.77 -3.70 13.53
N ILE A 445 14.01 -2.41 13.79
CA ILE A 445 15.35 -1.84 13.88
C ILE A 445 16.01 -2.18 15.24
N ARG A 446 15.23 -2.14 16.33
CA ARG A 446 15.72 -2.47 17.67
C ARG A 446 16.29 -3.88 17.72
N ASP A 447 15.59 -4.82 17.11
CA ASP A 447 15.85 -6.26 17.26
C ASP A 447 16.69 -6.86 16.12
N ARG A 448 16.94 -6.10 15.04
CA ARG A 448 17.72 -6.64 13.91
C ARG A 448 19.22 -6.68 14.18
N GLY A 449 19.89 -7.67 13.59
CA GLY A 449 21.35 -7.73 13.48
C GLY A 449 21.92 -6.75 12.45
N ASP A 450 23.24 -6.82 12.25
CA ASP A 450 23.91 -6.11 11.18
C ASP A 450 23.46 -6.62 9.81
N TRP A 451 23.46 -5.74 8.83
CA TRP A 451 22.94 -6.04 7.50
C TRP A 451 24.00 -6.69 6.63
N VAL A 452 23.80 -7.94 6.20
CA VAL A 452 24.65 -8.60 5.20
C VAL A 452 24.37 -7.99 3.83
N ILE A 453 25.36 -7.30 3.26
CA ILE A 453 25.21 -6.55 2.01
C ILE A 453 25.83 -7.25 0.80
N SER A 454 26.64 -8.28 0.98
CA SER A 454 27.26 -9.03 -0.11
C SER A 454 26.36 -10.15 -0.61
N ARG A 455 26.35 -10.34 -1.93
CA ARG A 455 25.65 -11.41 -2.63
C ARG A 455 26.56 -12.09 -3.63
N GLN A 456 26.53 -13.42 -3.67
CA GLN A 456 27.31 -14.26 -4.58
C GLN A 456 26.54 -14.45 -5.91
N ARG A 457 26.21 -13.30 -6.53
CA ARG A 457 25.43 -13.20 -7.77
C ARG A 457 26.19 -12.41 -8.82
N ALA A 458 25.68 -12.42 -10.07
CA ALA A 458 26.28 -11.67 -11.16
C ALA A 458 25.55 -10.35 -11.46
N TRP A 459 24.22 -10.37 -11.52
CA TRP A 459 23.45 -9.21 -11.93
C TRP A 459 23.15 -8.28 -10.77
N GLY A 460 23.99 -7.28 -10.60
CA GLY A 460 23.89 -6.25 -9.58
C GLY A 460 25.09 -5.32 -9.59
N VAL A 461 25.09 -4.36 -8.67
CA VAL A 461 26.18 -3.39 -8.51
C VAL A 461 27.30 -4.06 -7.69
N PRO A 462 28.51 -4.17 -8.20
CA PRO A 462 29.60 -4.78 -7.48
C PRO A 462 30.00 -3.98 -6.24
N LEU A 463 30.47 -4.66 -5.19
CA LEU A 463 31.09 -4.04 -4.03
C LEU A 463 32.43 -3.40 -4.45
N PRO A 464 32.65 -2.08 -4.27
CA PRO A 464 33.84 -1.38 -4.74
C PRO A 464 35.03 -1.59 -3.79
N ILE A 465 35.40 -2.85 -3.57
CA ILE A 465 36.42 -3.25 -2.60
C ILE A 465 37.57 -3.90 -3.35
N PHE A 466 38.78 -3.50 -3.01
CA PHE A 466 40.02 -4.11 -3.49
C PHE A 466 40.75 -4.80 -2.36
N TYR A 467 41.62 -5.71 -2.72
CA TYR A 467 42.48 -6.42 -1.74
C TYR A 467 43.94 -6.23 -2.11
N ALA A 468 44.73 -5.88 -1.09
CA ALA A 468 46.17 -5.92 -1.17
C ALA A 468 46.70 -7.37 -1.20
N GLU A 469 47.97 -7.54 -1.52
CA GLU A 469 48.64 -8.86 -1.54
C GLU A 469 48.58 -9.60 -0.20
N ASP A 470 48.58 -8.86 0.92
CA ASP A 470 48.46 -9.40 2.28
C ASP A 470 47.00 -9.69 2.69
N GLY A 471 46.02 -9.48 1.80
CA GLY A 471 44.60 -9.69 2.05
C GLY A 471 43.86 -8.50 2.69
N THR A 472 44.55 -7.40 2.93
CA THR A 472 43.94 -6.18 3.48
C THR A 472 42.90 -5.62 2.50
N ALA A 473 41.68 -5.37 2.99
CA ALA A 473 40.64 -4.77 2.19
C ALA A 473 40.83 -3.26 2.03
N ILE A 474 40.67 -2.76 0.82
CA ILE A 474 40.84 -1.36 0.44
C ILE A 474 39.51 -0.80 -0.06
N MET A 475 38.97 0.15 0.68
CA MET A 475 37.73 0.86 0.35
C MET A 475 37.73 2.28 0.94
N THR A 476 38.89 2.93 0.81
CA THR A 476 39.07 4.32 1.26
C THR A 476 38.19 5.26 0.44
N LYS A 477 37.88 6.45 0.97
CA LYS A 477 37.11 7.46 0.26
C LYS A 477 37.68 7.80 -1.11
N GLU A 478 39.00 7.95 -1.22
CA GLU A 478 39.68 8.21 -2.49
C GLU A 478 39.39 7.11 -3.53
N VAL A 479 39.48 5.84 -3.11
CA VAL A 479 39.25 4.69 -4.01
C VAL A 479 37.78 4.59 -4.41
N THR A 480 36.86 4.72 -3.45
CA THR A 480 35.43 4.62 -3.74
C THR A 480 34.92 5.79 -4.57
N ASP A 481 35.39 7.01 -4.36
CA ASP A 481 35.07 8.17 -5.19
C ASP A 481 35.60 7.98 -6.62
N HIS A 482 36.80 7.41 -6.79
CA HIS A 482 37.32 7.09 -8.12
C HIS A 482 36.49 6.02 -8.84
N VAL A 483 36.10 4.97 -8.16
CA VAL A 483 35.21 3.94 -8.73
C VAL A 483 33.85 4.54 -9.10
N ALA A 484 33.29 5.42 -8.26
CA ALA A 484 32.06 6.13 -8.57
C ALA A 484 32.17 6.95 -9.85
N ALA A 485 33.27 7.68 -10.04
CA ALA A 485 33.54 8.43 -11.26
C ALA A 485 33.64 7.52 -12.50
N LEU A 486 34.28 6.35 -12.38
CA LEU A 486 34.32 5.36 -13.46
C LEU A 486 32.94 4.81 -13.81
N PHE A 487 32.10 4.56 -12.81
CA PHE A 487 30.73 4.09 -13.03
C PHE A 487 29.85 5.18 -13.68
N GLU A 488 30.05 6.44 -13.31
CA GLU A 488 29.35 7.58 -13.92
C GLU A 488 29.68 7.71 -15.42
N GLU A 489 30.91 7.42 -15.82
CA GLU A 489 31.34 7.45 -17.22
C GLU A 489 30.96 6.19 -18.00
N HIS A 490 31.20 5.00 -17.41
CA HIS A 490 31.16 3.73 -18.13
C HIS A 490 30.02 2.79 -17.66
N GLY A 491 29.38 3.03 -16.51
CA GLY A 491 28.48 2.09 -15.82
C GLY A 491 29.25 1.01 -15.04
N SER A 492 28.55 0.27 -14.20
CA SER A 492 29.14 -0.79 -13.37
C SER A 492 29.79 -1.92 -14.17
N ILE A 493 29.45 -2.07 -15.45
CA ILE A 493 30.03 -3.07 -16.34
C ILE A 493 31.57 -2.96 -16.46
N ILE A 494 32.11 -1.76 -16.25
CA ILE A 494 33.56 -1.52 -16.26
C ILE A 494 34.28 -2.35 -15.20
N TRP A 495 33.63 -2.62 -14.07
CA TRP A 495 34.17 -3.46 -13.01
C TRP A 495 34.55 -4.85 -13.51
N TRP A 496 33.73 -5.41 -14.37
CA TRP A 496 33.90 -6.74 -14.91
C TRP A 496 34.82 -6.79 -16.14
N LYS A 497 34.89 -5.70 -16.90
CA LYS A 497 35.73 -5.57 -18.11
C LYS A 497 37.19 -5.26 -17.81
N SER A 498 37.53 -4.75 -16.61
CA SER A 498 38.85 -4.22 -16.26
C SER A 498 39.53 -5.01 -15.15
N GLU A 499 40.86 -4.99 -15.15
CA GLU A 499 41.64 -5.53 -14.06
C GLU A 499 41.64 -4.58 -12.84
N ALA A 500 41.91 -5.10 -11.62
CA ALA A 500 41.88 -4.28 -10.42
C ALA A 500 42.78 -3.05 -10.48
N LYS A 501 43.98 -3.16 -11.06
CA LYS A 501 44.93 -2.06 -11.22
C LYS A 501 44.40 -0.91 -12.09
N ASP A 502 43.51 -1.22 -13.06
CA ASP A 502 42.97 -0.23 -13.98
C ASP A 502 41.74 0.50 -13.40
N LEU A 503 41.17 -0.04 -12.32
CA LEU A 503 40.05 0.54 -11.58
C LEU A 503 40.48 1.33 -10.36
N LEU A 504 41.76 1.27 -9.99
CA LEU A 504 42.36 2.06 -8.92
C LEU A 504 42.84 3.41 -9.46
N PRO A 505 42.95 4.45 -8.60
CA PRO A 505 43.57 5.72 -8.99
C PRO A 505 44.96 5.55 -9.58
N ALA A 506 45.30 6.35 -10.59
CA ALA A 506 46.60 6.28 -11.24
C ALA A 506 47.74 6.42 -10.20
N GLY A 507 48.70 5.48 -10.23
CA GLY A 507 49.80 5.48 -9.29
C GLY A 507 49.43 5.07 -7.84
N PHE A 508 48.31 4.47 -7.61
CA PHE A 508 47.88 4.02 -6.30
C PHE A 508 48.85 2.98 -5.73
N THR A 509 49.21 3.16 -4.47
CA THR A 509 50.07 2.24 -3.72
C THR A 509 49.48 1.95 -2.35
N HIS A 510 49.74 0.77 -1.84
CA HIS A 510 49.30 0.35 -0.50
C HIS A 510 50.41 -0.47 0.20
N PRO A 511 50.65 -0.26 1.52
CA PRO A 511 51.71 -0.99 2.24
C PRO A 511 51.56 -2.52 2.18
N GLY A 512 50.33 -3.04 2.15
CA GLY A 512 50.02 -4.45 2.00
C GLY A 512 50.28 -5.03 0.62
N SER A 513 50.65 -4.20 -0.37
CA SER A 513 50.95 -4.62 -1.74
C SER A 513 52.31 -4.11 -2.15
N PRO A 514 53.41 -4.69 -1.61
CA PRO A 514 54.77 -4.23 -1.90
C PRO A 514 55.19 -4.43 -3.35
N ASN A 515 54.52 -5.34 -4.09
CA ASN A 515 54.77 -5.60 -5.50
C ASN A 515 53.74 -4.89 -6.41
N GLY A 516 52.85 -4.05 -5.84
CA GLY A 516 51.84 -3.33 -6.58
C GLY A 516 50.77 -4.20 -7.19
N LYS A 517 50.53 -5.40 -6.66
CA LYS A 517 49.45 -6.30 -7.10
C LYS A 517 48.22 -6.10 -6.25
N PHE A 518 47.07 -6.06 -6.93
CA PHE A 518 45.78 -5.90 -6.30
C PHE A 518 44.77 -6.87 -6.93
N THR A 519 43.83 -7.33 -6.12
CA THR A 519 42.66 -8.04 -6.58
C THR A 519 41.41 -7.22 -6.23
N LYS A 520 40.25 -7.56 -6.78
CA LYS A 520 38.98 -6.88 -6.52
C LYS A 520 37.94 -7.86 -6.05
N GLU A 521 36.93 -7.34 -5.34
CA GLU A 521 35.79 -8.11 -4.91
C GLU A 521 34.96 -8.60 -6.12
N THR A 522 34.38 -9.78 -5.98
CA THR A 522 33.51 -10.39 -6.98
C THR A 522 32.05 -10.48 -6.55
N ASP A 523 31.76 -10.20 -5.28
CA ASP A 523 30.39 -10.11 -4.78
C ASP A 523 29.74 -8.80 -5.21
N ILE A 524 28.43 -8.85 -5.40
CA ILE A 524 27.61 -7.69 -5.68
C ILE A 524 26.86 -7.24 -4.42
N MET A 525 26.35 -6.02 -4.42
CA MET A 525 25.53 -5.49 -3.33
C MET A 525 24.15 -6.15 -3.31
N ASP A 526 23.58 -6.24 -2.13
CA ASP A 526 22.17 -6.51 -1.93
C ASP A 526 21.30 -5.51 -2.71
N VAL A 527 20.29 -5.97 -3.43
CA VAL A 527 19.36 -5.13 -4.21
C VAL A 527 18.65 -4.08 -3.33
N TRP A 528 18.46 -4.37 -2.05
CA TRP A 528 17.91 -3.40 -1.09
C TRP A 528 18.88 -2.25 -0.79
N PHE A 529 20.16 -2.40 -1.05
CA PHE A 529 21.11 -1.30 -1.02
C PHE A 529 20.94 -0.39 -2.25
N ASP A 530 20.61 -0.96 -3.41
CA ASP A 530 20.34 -0.21 -4.63
C ASP A 530 19.14 0.72 -4.39
N SER A 531 17.96 0.17 -4.11
CA SER A 531 16.75 0.96 -3.84
C SER A 531 16.88 1.82 -2.57
N GLY A 532 17.60 1.33 -1.57
CA GLY A 532 17.91 2.07 -0.34
C GLY A 532 18.77 3.31 -0.56
N SER A 533 19.45 3.44 -1.69
CA SER A 533 20.25 4.61 -2.06
C SER A 533 19.49 5.65 -2.87
N SER A 534 18.19 5.45 -3.14
CA SER A 534 17.40 6.33 -4.01
C SER A 534 17.26 7.76 -3.50
N TRP A 535 17.33 7.98 -2.19
CA TRP A 535 17.36 9.32 -1.61
C TRP A 535 18.57 10.12 -2.13
N ASN A 536 19.72 9.47 -2.34
CA ASN A 536 20.92 10.10 -2.89
C ASN A 536 20.91 10.15 -4.43
N GLY A 537 20.58 9.02 -5.06
CA GLY A 537 20.59 8.90 -6.53
C GLY A 537 19.46 9.66 -7.23
N VAL A 538 18.42 10.07 -6.51
CA VAL A 538 17.25 10.73 -7.06
C VAL A 538 16.94 12.04 -6.36
N MET A 539 16.53 11.99 -5.08
CA MET A 539 16.05 13.15 -4.35
C MET A 539 17.11 14.22 -4.13
N ASN A 540 18.33 13.79 -3.84
CA ASN A 540 19.46 14.68 -3.64
C ASN A 540 20.17 15.07 -4.95
N ALA A 541 20.05 14.24 -5.99
CA ALA A 541 20.76 14.42 -7.25
C ALA A 541 20.05 15.35 -8.25
N ARG A 542 18.71 15.48 -8.18
CA ARG A 542 17.93 16.25 -9.14
C ARG A 542 17.58 17.62 -8.57
N GLU A 543 17.88 18.68 -9.34
CA GLU A 543 17.68 20.09 -8.93
C GLU A 543 16.21 20.43 -8.61
N ASN A 544 15.26 19.76 -9.26
CA ASN A 544 13.83 19.99 -9.06
C ASN A 544 13.23 19.18 -7.91
N LEU A 545 14.02 18.37 -7.22
CA LEU A 545 13.60 17.56 -6.06
C LEU A 545 14.27 18.08 -4.79
N ALA A 546 13.80 17.62 -3.64
CA ALA A 546 14.37 17.93 -2.34
C ALA A 546 14.49 16.69 -1.46
N TYR A 547 15.52 16.68 -0.63
CA TYR A 547 15.81 15.67 0.37
C TYR A 547 15.87 16.31 1.76
N PRO A 548 15.23 15.70 2.78
CA PRO A 548 14.39 14.49 2.72
C PRO A 548 13.07 14.70 1.98
N ALA A 549 12.48 13.61 1.46
CA ALA A 549 11.16 13.63 0.85
C ALA A 549 10.07 13.97 1.88
N ASP A 550 8.98 14.58 1.45
CA ASP A 550 7.83 14.83 2.33
C ASP A 550 7.06 13.56 2.66
N LEU A 551 6.96 12.63 1.70
CA LEU A 551 6.18 11.41 1.85
C LEU A 551 6.82 10.22 1.13
N TYR A 552 6.88 9.06 1.82
CA TYR A 552 6.99 7.72 1.24
C TYR A 552 5.65 7.01 1.37
N LEU A 553 5.16 6.42 0.28
CA LEU A 553 3.92 5.65 0.27
C LEU A 553 4.17 4.30 -0.39
N GLU A 554 4.07 3.22 0.38
CA GLU A 554 4.22 1.84 -0.14
C GLU A 554 3.37 0.85 0.66
N GLY A 555 3.39 -0.41 0.26
CA GLY A 555 2.79 -1.51 1.01
C GLY A 555 3.42 -1.72 2.38
N SER A 556 2.68 -2.31 3.29
CA SER A 556 3.12 -2.57 4.67
C SER A 556 4.25 -3.60 4.78
N ASP A 557 4.52 -4.37 3.73
CA ASP A 557 5.69 -5.24 3.60
C ASP A 557 7.00 -4.44 3.53
N GLN A 558 6.94 -3.18 3.11
CA GLN A 558 8.11 -2.31 2.95
C GLN A 558 8.71 -1.82 4.28
N TYR A 559 8.11 -2.11 5.42
CA TYR A 559 8.77 -1.96 6.72
C TYR A 559 9.99 -2.85 6.86
N ARG A 560 10.02 -4.00 6.18
CA ARG A 560 11.21 -4.86 6.03
C ARG A 560 12.03 -4.56 4.78
N GLY A 561 11.49 -3.83 3.83
CA GLY A 561 12.13 -3.52 2.55
C GLY A 561 12.62 -2.07 2.49
N TRP A 562 12.05 -1.30 1.58
CA TRP A 562 12.52 0.02 1.21
C TRP A 562 12.44 1.08 2.33
N PHE A 563 11.40 1.05 3.17
CA PHE A 563 11.33 1.97 4.34
C PHE A 563 12.50 1.77 5.28
N ASN A 564 12.96 0.54 5.40
CA ASN A 564 14.05 0.14 6.28
C ASN A 564 15.43 0.42 5.65
N SER A 565 15.66 -0.06 4.42
CA SER A 565 16.96 0.07 3.75
C SER A 565 17.31 1.52 3.46
N SER A 566 16.35 2.35 3.00
CA SER A 566 16.58 3.77 2.75
C SER A 566 16.81 4.55 4.05
N LEU A 567 16.14 4.16 5.15
CA LEU A 567 16.36 4.75 6.46
C LEU A 567 17.78 4.49 6.98
N ILE A 568 18.22 3.23 6.90
CA ILE A 568 19.56 2.84 7.38
C ILE A 568 20.65 3.60 6.61
N THR A 569 20.61 3.60 5.28
CA THR A 569 21.62 4.26 4.45
C THR A 569 21.61 5.77 4.64
N SER A 570 20.44 6.39 4.73
CA SER A 570 20.29 7.83 4.93
C SER A 570 20.83 8.28 6.31
N VAL A 571 20.47 7.57 7.37
CA VAL A 571 20.96 7.87 8.73
C VAL A 571 22.46 7.61 8.82
N ALA A 572 22.95 6.52 8.24
CA ALA A 572 24.39 6.22 8.22
C ALA A 572 25.20 7.36 7.58
N VAL A 573 24.74 7.92 6.48
CA VAL A 573 25.46 8.96 5.72
C VAL A 573 25.20 10.35 6.31
N ASN A 574 23.95 10.72 6.57
CA ASN A 574 23.53 12.09 6.85
C ASN A 574 22.98 12.30 8.27
N GLY A 575 22.77 11.26 9.05
CA GLY A 575 22.26 11.36 10.43
C GLY A 575 20.75 11.61 10.52
N HIS A 576 20.00 11.57 9.42
CA HIS A 576 18.55 11.77 9.45
C HIS A 576 17.81 10.86 8.44
N ALA A 577 16.51 10.68 8.69
CA ALA A 577 15.64 9.89 7.82
C ALA A 577 15.52 10.49 6.40
N PRO A 578 15.29 9.68 5.36
CA PRO A 578 15.12 10.16 4.00
C PRO A 578 13.71 10.69 3.71
N TYR A 579 12.82 10.57 4.68
CA TYR A 579 11.40 10.95 4.61
C TYR A 579 10.95 11.66 5.88
N LYS A 580 9.97 12.56 5.75
CA LYS A 580 9.30 13.22 6.88
C LYS A 580 8.09 12.42 7.37
N ALA A 581 7.41 11.73 6.44
CA ALA A 581 6.26 10.89 6.72
C ALA A 581 6.29 9.59 5.91
N VAL A 582 5.70 8.54 6.50
CA VAL A 582 5.49 7.23 5.87
C VAL A 582 4.00 6.91 5.91
N LEU A 583 3.43 6.69 4.73
CA LEU A 583 2.07 6.20 4.55
C LEU A 583 2.13 4.75 4.05
N SER A 584 1.56 3.81 4.80
CA SER A 584 1.57 2.40 4.40
C SER A 584 0.19 1.88 4.05
N GLN A 585 0.15 1.01 3.05
CA GLN A 585 -1.05 0.36 2.54
C GLN A 585 -1.03 -1.13 2.86
N GLY A 586 -2.21 -1.72 3.03
CA GLY A 586 -2.39 -3.17 3.14
C GLY A 586 -2.23 -3.89 1.80
N PHE A 587 -2.35 -5.21 1.84
CA PHE A 587 -2.32 -6.05 0.64
C PHE A 587 -3.67 -6.04 -0.08
N VAL A 588 -3.62 -6.35 -1.37
CA VAL A 588 -4.83 -6.60 -2.16
C VAL A 588 -5.08 -8.10 -2.22
N LEU A 589 -6.25 -8.49 -1.71
CA LEU A 589 -6.73 -9.87 -1.64
C LEU A 589 -7.85 -10.08 -2.66
N ASP A 590 -8.14 -11.33 -2.99
CA ASP A 590 -9.30 -11.66 -3.83
C ASP A 590 -10.63 -11.42 -3.08
N GLY A 591 -11.75 -11.62 -3.76
CA GLY A 591 -13.09 -11.42 -3.19
C GLY A 591 -13.40 -12.28 -1.97
N LYS A 592 -12.67 -13.37 -1.77
CA LYS A 592 -12.78 -14.29 -0.62
C LYS A 592 -11.81 -13.96 0.51
N GLY A 593 -10.94 -12.96 0.30
CA GLY A 593 -9.91 -12.57 1.28
C GLY A 593 -8.66 -13.43 1.24
N MET A 594 -8.42 -14.13 0.12
CA MET A 594 -7.21 -14.93 -0.09
C MET A 594 -6.17 -14.14 -0.89
N LYS A 595 -4.89 -14.38 -0.59
CA LYS A 595 -3.78 -13.83 -1.37
C LYS A 595 -3.88 -14.30 -2.82
N MET A 596 -3.79 -13.37 -3.76
CA MET A 596 -3.81 -13.71 -5.18
C MET A 596 -2.50 -14.35 -5.62
N SER A 597 -2.60 -15.43 -6.38
CA SER A 597 -1.46 -16.10 -7.00
C SER A 597 -1.85 -16.75 -8.32
N LYS A 598 -0.86 -16.90 -9.22
CA LYS A 598 -1.06 -17.59 -10.50
C LYS A 598 -1.43 -19.07 -10.31
N SER A 599 -0.89 -19.69 -9.26
CA SER A 599 -1.16 -21.10 -8.93
C SER A 599 -2.59 -21.34 -8.44
N LEU A 600 -3.22 -20.35 -7.79
CA LEU A 600 -4.62 -20.43 -7.35
C LEU A 600 -5.61 -19.98 -8.44
N GLY A 601 -5.12 -19.37 -9.53
CA GLY A 601 -5.97 -18.89 -10.63
C GLY A 601 -6.92 -17.76 -10.24
N ASN A 602 -6.66 -17.07 -9.14
CA ASN A 602 -7.47 -15.98 -8.59
C ASN A 602 -6.90 -14.58 -8.85
N THR A 603 -5.90 -14.47 -9.72
CA THR A 603 -5.24 -13.21 -10.05
C THR A 603 -6.10 -12.36 -10.99
N ILE A 604 -6.26 -11.08 -10.65
CA ILE A 604 -6.86 -10.06 -11.50
C ILE A 604 -5.75 -9.12 -11.95
N LEU A 605 -5.64 -8.91 -13.26
CA LEU A 605 -4.69 -7.96 -13.82
C LEU A 605 -5.37 -6.60 -14.04
N PRO A 606 -4.67 -5.48 -13.84
CA PRO A 606 -5.20 -4.15 -14.18
C PRO A 606 -5.70 -4.07 -15.62
N SER A 607 -5.00 -4.68 -16.58
CA SER A 607 -5.40 -4.74 -17.99
C SER A 607 -6.75 -5.42 -18.24
N ASP A 608 -7.15 -6.40 -17.40
CA ASP A 608 -8.46 -7.05 -17.52
C ASP A 608 -9.58 -6.11 -17.05
N VAL A 609 -9.30 -5.35 -15.98
CA VAL A 609 -10.21 -4.32 -15.46
C VAL A 609 -10.37 -3.18 -16.48
N GLU A 610 -9.27 -2.71 -17.06
CA GLU A 610 -9.25 -1.65 -18.08
C GLU A 610 -10.06 -2.01 -19.31
N LYS A 611 -9.97 -3.25 -19.78
CA LYS A 611 -10.73 -3.74 -20.93
C LYS A 611 -12.23 -3.81 -20.67
N GLN A 612 -12.63 -4.20 -19.46
CA GLN A 612 -14.03 -4.40 -19.12
C GLN A 612 -14.71 -3.14 -18.59
N PHE A 613 -14.04 -2.43 -17.71
CA PHE A 613 -14.61 -1.29 -16.97
C PHE A 613 -13.92 0.04 -17.26
N GLY A 614 -12.66 0.04 -17.66
CA GLY A 614 -11.80 1.21 -17.73
C GLY A 614 -10.99 1.44 -16.46
N ALA A 615 -9.93 2.22 -16.57
CA ALA A 615 -9.04 2.58 -15.45
C ALA A 615 -9.75 3.43 -14.39
N GLU A 616 -10.70 4.28 -14.77
CA GLU A 616 -11.48 5.11 -13.84
C GLU A 616 -12.22 4.30 -12.79
N ILE A 617 -12.72 3.11 -13.13
CA ILE A 617 -13.41 2.24 -12.16
C ILE A 617 -12.41 1.66 -11.16
N LEU A 618 -11.22 1.31 -11.60
CA LEU A 618 -10.15 0.87 -10.69
C LEU A 618 -9.70 2.02 -9.77
N ARG A 619 -9.57 3.23 -10.31
CA ARG A 619 -9.27 4.45 -9.53
C ARG A 619 -10.33 4.74 -8.49
N LEU A 620 -11.61 4.63 -8.85
CA LEU A 620 -12.72 4.82 -7.91
C LEU A 620 -12.77 3.71 -6.86
N TRP A 621 -12.46 2.47 -7.22
CA TRP A 621 -12.34 1.36 -6.26
C TRP A 621 -11.29 1.65 -5.20
N VAL A 622 -10.11 2.16 -5.57
CA VAL A 622 -9.05 2.53 -4.62
C VAL A 622 -9.57 3.48 -3.54
N THR A 623 -10.46 4.39 -3.89
CA THR A 623 -11.06 5.33 -2.93
C THR A 623 -12.25 4.75 -2.16
N SER A 624 -12.81 3.64 -2.62
CA SER A 624 -13.97 3.02 -1.98
C SER A 624 -13.63 2.10 -0.80
N VAL A 625 -12.34 1.82 -0.59
CA VAL A 625 -11.83 0.88 0.42
C VAL A 625 -10.88 1.57 1.40
N ASP A 626 -10.77 1.01 2.60
CA ASP A 626 -9.79 1.46 3.59
C ASP A 626 -8.42 0.84 3.28
N THR A 627 -7.58 1.60 2.60
CA THR A 627 -6.25 1.17 2.15
C THR A 627 -5.23 1.02 3.29
N SER A 628 -5.53 1.45 4.50
CA SER A 628 -4.68 1.22 5.67
C SER A 628 -4.66 -0.24 6.15
N ASN A 629 -5.63 -1.01 5.68
CA ASN A 629 -5.80 -2.45 5.93
C ASN A 629 -5.72 -3.23 4.61
N ASP A 630 -5.70 -4.57 4.72
CA ASP A 630 -5.84 -5.42 3.55
C ASP A 630 -7.22 -5.22 2.90
N VAL A 631 -7.22 -5.07 1.59
CA VAL A 631 -8.42 -4.75 0.81
C VAL A 631 -8.78 -5.88 -0.16
N ARG A 632 -10.05 -6.01 -0.47
CA ARG A 632 -10.55 -7.03 -1.40
C ARG A 632 -10.89 -6.44 -2.76
N VAL A 633 -10.63 -7.21 -3.80
CA VAL A 633 -11.04 -6.89 -5.16
C VAL A 633 -11.58 -8.14 -5.85
N SER A 634 -12.64 -7.96 -6.63
CA SER A 634 -13.19 -8.95 -7.55
C SER A 634 -13.91 -8.23 -8.68
N MET A 635 -14.21 -8.93 -9.76
CA MET A 635 -14.98 -8.34 -10.86
C MET A 635 -16.38 -7.93 -10.40
N ASP A 636 -16.99 -8.65 -9.44
CA ASP A 636 -18.29 -8.29 -8.85
C ASP A 636 -18.20 -7.01 -8.01
N ILE A 637 -17.15 -6.86 -7.19
CA ILE A 637 -16.89 -5.63 -6.42
C ILE A 637 -16.70 -4.45 -7.38
N LEU A 638 -15.92 -4.61 -8.44
CA LEU A 638 -15.72 -3.58 -9.46
C LEU A 638 -17.00 -3.27 -10.22
N GLY A 639 -17.86 -4.25 -10.43
CA GLY A 639 -19.20 -4.05 -10.97
C GLY A 639 -20.07 -3.13 -10.10
N GLN A 640 -20.02 -3.30 -8.78
CA GLN A 640 -20.72 -2.42 -7.83
C GLN A 640 -20.15 -0.99 -7.84
N VAL A 641 -18.84 -0.86 -7.90
CA VAL A 641 -18.17 0.44 -8.03
C VAL A 641 -18.57 1.13 -9.35
N SER A 642 -18.69 0.37 -10.43
CA SER A 642 -19.15 0.87 -11.73
C SER A 642 -20.58 1.42 -11.67
N GLU A 643 -21.46 0.79 -10.88
CA GLU A 643 -22.83 1.32 -10.66
C GLU A 643 -22.80 2.65 -9.91
N THR A 644 -21.94 2.78 -8.89
CA THR A 644 -21.75 4.05 -8.18
C THR A 644 -21.19 5.13 -9.12
N TYR A 645 -20.20 4.80 -9.93
CA TYR A 645 -19.67 5.69 -10.96
C TYR A 645 -20.78 6.18 -11.90
N ARG A 646 -21.65 5.28 -12.35
CA ARG A 646 -22.78 5.61 -13.24
C ARG A 646 -23.74 6.60 -12.60
N LYS A 647 -24.04 6.44 -11.31
CA LYS A 647 -24.88 7.39 -10.57
C LYS A 647 -24.27 8.79 -10.53
N ILE A 648 -22.98 8.87 -10.20
CA ILE A 648 -22.24 10.14 -10.19
C ILE A 648 -22.27 10.78 -11.58
N ARG A 649 -21.90 10.03 -12.61
CA ARG A 649 -21.87 10.52 -13.99
C ARG A 649 -23.25 11.00 -14.48
N ASN A 650 -24.29 10.25 -14.21
CA ASN A 650 -25.65 10.61 -14.63
C ASN A 650 -26.12 11.91 -13.96
N THR A 651 -25.81 12.09 -12.69
CA THR A 651 -26.13 13.32 -11.96
C THR A 651 -25.39 14.51 -12.55
N LEU A 652 -24.09 14.39 -12.81
CA LEU A 652 -23.30 15.46 -13.42
C LEU A 652 -23.76 15.76 -14.85
N ARG A 653 -24.15 14.74 -15.62
CA ARG A 653 -24.74 14.90 -16.94
C ARG A 653 -26.06 15.72 -16.90
N PHE A 654 -26.90 15.52 -15.88
CA PHE A 654 -28.08 16.33 -15.66
C PHE A 654 -27.74 17.80 -15.46
N LEU A 655 -26.71 18.09 -14.66
CA LEU A 655 -26.25 19.46 -14.45
C LEU A 655 -25.72 20.09 -15.74
N ILE A 656 -24.90 19.37 -16.49
CA ILE A 656 -24.39 19.83 -17.81
C ILE A 656 -25.53 20.14 -18.76
N ALA A 657 -26.53 19.25 -18.88
CA ALA A 657 -27.64 19.44 -19.78
C ALA A 657 -28.52 20.64 -19.43
N ASN A 658 -28.68 20.91 -18.13
CA ASN A 658 -29.53 21.99 -17.65
C ASN A 658 -28.81 23.32 -17.43
N THR A 659 -27.56 23.39 -17.76
CA THR A 659 -26.75 24.64 -17.77
C THR A 659 -26.23 24.99 -19.17
N SER A 660 -26.65 24.26 -20.18
CA SER A 660 -26.20 24.46 -21.58
C SER A 660 -26.56 25.83 -22.18
N ASP A 661 -27.58 26.48 -21.66
CA ASP A 661 -28.04 27.82 -22.06
C ASP A 661 -27.73 28.89 -21.00
N PHE A 662 -26.81 28.62 -20.09
CA PHE A 662 -26.44 29.48 -18.97
C PHE A 662 -25.02 30.04 -19.17
N ASN A 663 -24.90 31.37 -19.15
CA ASN A 663 -23.63 32.06 -19.15
C ASN A 663 -23.37 32.66 -17.76
N PRO A 664 -22.38 32.19 -17.01
CA PRO A 664 -22.14 32.66 -15.64
C PRO A 664 -21.83 34.17 -15.56
N ALA A 665 -21.31 34.77 -16.63
CA ALA A 665 -20.99 36.20 -16.64
C ALA A 665 -22.21 37.11 -16.74
N SER A 666 -23.29 36.65 -17.35
CA SER A 666 -24.51 37.45 -17.60
C SER A 666 -25.75 36.94 -16.85
N ASP A 667 -25.81 35.64 -16.52
CA ASP A 667 -27.02 34.98 -16.05
C ASP A 667 -26.96 34.56 -14.57
N ALA A 668 -25.76 34.63 -13.94
CA ALA A 668 -25.58 34.27 -12.54
C ALA A 668 -26.36 35.22 -11.62
N VAL A 669 -27.05 34.65 -10.64
CA VAL A 669 -27.80 35.35 -9.61
C VAL A 669 -26.94 35.48 -8.35
N ALA A 670 -26.89 36.67 -7.74
CA ALA A 670 -26.16 36.88 -6.51
C ALA A 670 -26.68 35.98 -5.37
N TYR A 671 -25.82 35.56 -4.46
CA TYR A 671 -26.16 34.66 -3.36
C TYR A 671 -27.36 35.16 -2.55
N GLU A 672 -27.42 36.47 -2.26
CA GLU A 672 -28.46 37.10 -1.47
C GLU A 672 -29.84 37.11 -2.18
N GLU A 673 -29.80 36.96 -3.50
CA GLU A 673 -31.04 36.93 -4.33
C GLU A 673 -31.45 35.48 -4.64
N LEU A 674 -30.69 34.47 -4.20
CA LEU A 674 -31.09 33.07 -4.32
C LEU A 674 -32.22 32.74 -3.35
N ARG A 675 -32.99 31.74 -3.68
CA ARG A 675 -34.00 31.20 -2.75
C ARG A 675 -33.30 30.53 -1.56
N SER A 676 -33.96 30.55 -0.43
CA SER A 676 -33.42 29.94 0.81
C SER A 676 -32.95 28.47 0.62
N VAL A 677 -33.72 27.67 -0.16
CA VAL A 677 -33.35 26.29 -0.47
C VAL A 677 -32.09 26.18 -1.35
N ASP A 678 -31.91 27.14 -2.25
CA ASP A 678 -30.75 27.23 -3.12
C ASP A 678 -29.49 27.60 -2.30
N GLN A 679 -29.63 28.57 -1.39
CA GLN A 679 -28.58 28.97 -0.44
C GLN A 679 -28.21 27.81 0.47
N TYR A 680 -29.19 27.07 0.98
CA TYR A 680 -28.94 25.87 1.79
C TYR A 680 -28.09 24.84 1.06
N LEU A 681 -28.41 24.55 -0.18
CA LEU A 681 -27.64 23.56 -0.95
C LEU A 681 -26.21 24.03 -1.18
N LEU A 682 -26.00 25.32 -1.50
CA LEU A 682 -24.64 25.88 -1.66
C LEU A 682 -23.83 25.82 -0.35
N VAL A 683 -24.44 26.13 0.78
CA VAL A 683 -23.79 26.03 2.09
C VAL A 683 -23.43 24.58 2.40
N LYS A 684 -24.34 23.65 2.14
CA LYS A 684 -24.09 22.23 2.34
C LYS A 684 -22.98 21.71 1.42
N PHE A 685 -22.97 22.15 0.17
CA PHE A 685 -21.92 21.83 -0.77
C PHE A 685 -20.56 22.44 -0.37
N ASN A 686 -20.55 23.66 0.13
CA ASN A 686 -19.33 24.31 0.65
C ASN A 686 -18.71 23.53 1.82
N LYS A 687 -19.54 22.96 2.69
CA LYS A 687 -19.06 22.04 3.73
C LYS A 687 -18.44 20.79 3.15
N LEU A 688 -19.03 20.24 2.09
CA LEU A 688 -18.45 19.12 1.35
C LEU A 688 -17.08 19.49 0.75
N VAL A 689 -16.96 20.70 0.18
CA VAL A 689 -15.67 21.20 -0.33
C VAL A 689 -14.62 21.20 0.77
N ALA A 690 -14.96 21.73 1.95
CA ALA A 690 -14.04 21.75 3.10
C ALA A 690 -13.65 20.34 3.55
N GLN A 691 -14.60 19.42 3.68
CA GLN A 691 -14.38 18.04 4.07
C GLN A 691 -13.48 17.29 3.07
N ILE A 692 -13.71 17.48 1.77
CA ILE A 692 -12.92 16.81 0.73
C ILE A 692 -11.48 17.36 0.72
N ARG A 693 -11.29 18.67 0.85
CA ARG A 693 -9.94 19.26 0.93
C ARG A 693 -9.17 18.74 2.12
N GLU A 694 -9.80 18.72 3.31
CA GLU A 694 -9.21 18.12 4.50
C GLU A 694 -8.89 16.64 4.33
N ALA A 695 -9.78 15.88 3.71
CA ALA A 695 -9.58 14.46 3.46
C ALA A 695 -8.43 14.19 2.47
N TYR A 696 -8.23 15.03 1.46
CA TYR A 696 -7.03 14.96 0.61
C TYR A 696 -5.75 15.24 1.40
N ASP A 697 -5.76 16.22 2.29
CA ASP A 697 -4.60 16.56 3.11
C ASP A 697 -4.25 15.45 4.11
N ASN A 698 -5.26 14.73 4.60
CA ASN A 698 -5.12 13.61 5.54
C ASN A 698 -5.02 12.24 4.85
N TYR A 699 -5.02 12.19 3.52
CA TYR A 699 -5.00 10.95 2.73
C TYR A 699 -6.20 10.02 3.00
N ASP A 700 -7.34 10.58 3.41
CA ASP A 700 -8.59 9.86 3.67
C ASP A 700 -9.45 9.73 2.40
N PHE A 701 -9.03 8.88 1.48
CA PHE A 701 -9.72 8.71 0.20
C PHE A 701 -11.11 8.08 0.37
N MET A 702 -11.27 7.19 1.34
CA MET A 702 -12.58 6.58 1.61
C MET A 702 -13.58 7.61 2.17
N GLY A 703 -13.10 8.57 2.96
CA GLY A 703 -13.91 9.72 3.39
C GLY A 703 -14.39 10.55 2.21
N ILE A 704 -13.52 10.81 1.22
CA ILE A 704 -13.90 11.53 -0.01
C ILE A 704 -14.99 10.74 -0.76
N TYR A 705 -14.76 9.46 -1.02
CA TYR A 705 -15.73 8.61 -1.73
C TYR A 705 -17.11 8.64 -1.06
N LYS A 706 -17.16 8.38 0.25
CA LYS A 706 -18.42 8.37 1.02
C LYS A 706 -19.13 9.72 0.96
N SER A 707 -18.38 10.81 1.17
CA SER A 707 -18.94 12.16 1.18
C SER A 707 -19.50 12.56 -0.18
N VAL A 708 -18.78 12.28 -1.26
CA VAL A 708 -19.26 12.56 -2.64
C VAL A 708 -20.48 11.71 -2.97
N VAL A 709 -20.45 10.42 -2.71
CA VAL A 709 -21.58 9.52 -3.02
C VAL A 709 -22.82 9.94 -2.24
N ASN A 710 -22.70 10.27 -0.97
CA ASN A 710 -23.83 10.73 -0.15
C ASN A 710 -24.41 12.04 -0.70
N PHE A 711 -23.56 13.03 -0.98
CA PHE A 711 -24.03 14.30 -1.52
C PHE A 711 -24.74 14.13 -2.87
N VAL A 712 -24.12 13.40 -3.79
CA VAL A 712 -24.68 13.20 -5.14
C VAL A 712 -25.99 12.41 -5.09
N THR A 713 -26.11 11.39 -4.25
CA THR A 713 -27.27 10.51 -4.20
C THR A 713 -28.40 11.06 -3.34
N LEU A 714 -28.09 11.64 -2.19
CA LEU A 714 -29.09 12.10 -1.22
C LEU A 714 -29.43 13.57 -1.39
N ASP A 715 -28.43 14.44 -1.37
CA ASP A 715 -28.69 15.89 -1.38
C ASP A 715 -29.03 16.40 -2.77
N LEU A 716 -28.31 15.94 -3.80
CA LEU A 716 -28.63 16.29 -5.19
C LEU A 716 -29.77 15.42 -5.74
N SER A 717 -29.52 14.15 -6.04
CA SER A 717 -30.43 13.34 -6.86
C SER A 717 -31.75 13.09 -6.17
N ALA A 718 -31.77 12.70 -4.90
CA ALA A 718 -33.02 12.36 -4.19
C ALA A 718 -33.79 13.57 -3.64
N PHE A 719 -33.19 14.74 -3.58
CA PHE A 719 -33.85 15.96 -3.10
C PHE A 719 -33.85 17.08 -4.12
N TYR A 720 -32.74 17.79 -4.28
CA TYR A 720 -32.72 19.05 -5.00
C TYR A 720 -33.07 18.89 -6.51
N LEU A 721 -32.46 17.90 -7.18
CA LEU A 721 -32.75 17.68 -8.61
C LEU A 721 -34.11 17.08 -8.85
N ASP A 722 -34.75 16.46 -7.87
CA ASP A 722 -36.04 15.85 -8.03
C ASP A 722 -37.13 16.94 -8.20
N PHE A 723 -37.14 17.95 -7.31
CA PHE A 723 -38.08 19.07 -7.49
C PHE A 723 -37.60 20.11 -8.52
N ALA A 724 -36.32 20.19 -8.80
CA ALA A 724 -35.75 21.14 -9.75
C ALA A 724 -36.37 21.03 -11.15
N LYS A 725 -36.78 19.83 -11.55
CA LYS A 725 -37.42 19.57 -12.85
C LYS A 725 -38.65 20.43 -13.06
N ASP A 726 -39.37 20.70 -11.99
CA ASP A 726 -40.59 21.54 -12.07
C ASP A 726 -40.28 23.03 -12.31
N VAL A 727 -39.05 23.45 -12.10
CA VAL A 727 -38.57 24.81 -12.40
C VAL A 727 -37.82 24.82 -13.72
N VAL A 728 -36.74 24.01 -13.85
CA VAL A 728 -35.86 24.12 -15.00
C VAL A 728 -36.49 23.72 -16.33
N TYR A 729 -37.48 22.83 -16.29
CA TYR A 729 -38.21 22.40 -17.49
C TYR A 729 -39.48 23.26 -17.77
N ILE A 730 -40.14 23.74 -16.71
CA ILE A 730 -41.47 24.35 -16.82
C ILE A 730 -41.38 25.87 -16.95
N ASP A 731 -40.54 26.52 -16.20
CA ASP A 731 -40.45 27.99 -16.20
C ASP A 731 -39.83 28.54 -17.49
N GLY A 732 -40.03 29.82 -17.74
CA GLY A 732 -39.44 30.49 -18.89
C GLY A 732 -37.94 30.38 -18.93
N ALA A 733 -37.35 30.26 -20.11
CA ALA A 733 -35.91 30.01 -20.27
C ALA A 733 -35.04 31.05 -19.53
N LYS A 734 -35.47 32.31 -19.45
CA LYS A 734 -34.76 33.40 -18.78
C LYS A 734 -35.38 33.82 -17.47
N SER A 735 -36.31 33.05 -16.91
CA SER A 735 -36.95 33.39 -15.65
C SER A 735 -35.97 33.43 -14.50
N LEU A 736 -36.21 34.28 -13.51
CA LEU A 736 -35.37 34.38 -12.32
C LEU A 736 -35.28 33.04 -11.59
N SER A 737 -36.40 32.35 -11.39
CA SER A 737 -36.44 31.04 -10.73
C SER A 737 -35.56 30.01 -11.39
N ARG A 738 -35.54 29.97 -12.72
CA ARG A 738 -34.68 29.08 -13.48
C ARG A 738 -33.20 29.49 -13.37
N ARG A 739 -32.88 30.79 -13.49
CA ARG A 739 -31.53 31.30 -13.36
C ARG A 739 -30.93 31.09 -11.95
N GLN A 740 -31.74 31.22 -10.89
CA GLN A 740 -31.33 30.88 -9.54
C GLN A 740 -30.85 29.44 -9.44
N MET A 741 -31.63 28.49 -9.97
CA MET A 741 -31.21 27.07 -9.98
C MET A 741 -30.01 26.81 -10.86
N GLN A 742 -29.93 27.40 -12.03
CA GLN A 742 -28.81 27.22 -12.93
C GLN A 742 -27.52 27.79 -12.34
N THR A 743 -27.57 28.85 -11.56
CA THR A 743 -26.43 29.38 -10.80
C THR A 743 -25.89 28.33 -9.84
N VAL A 744 -26.78 27.68 -9.08
CA VAL A 744 -26.41 26.60 -8.15
C VAL A 744 -25.86 25.39 -8.90
N PHE A 745 -26.49 24.98 -9.99
CA PHE A 745 -26.04 23.85 -10.82
C PHE A 745 -24.64 24.08 -11.36
N TYR A 746 -24.38 25.26 -11.90
CA TYR A 746 -23.11 25.59 -12.51
C TYR A 746 -21.98 25.65 -11.47
N ASP A 747 -22.23 26.31 -10.35
CA ASP A 747 -21.25 26.39 -9.24
C ASP A 747 -20.86 25.01 -8.71
N ILE A 748 -21.86 24.15 -8.44
CA ILE A 748 -21.62 22.78 -8.00
C ILE A 748 -20.89 21.98 -9.08
N LEU A 749 -21.31 22.06 -10.34
CA LEU A 749 -20.72 21.33 -11.45
C LEU A 749 -19.24 21.66 -11.64
N VAL A 750 -18.86 22.92 -11.65
CA VAL A 750 -17.47 23.36 -11.78
C VAL A 750 -16.64 22.86 -10.60
N LYS A 751 -17.12 23.12 -9.38
CA LYS A 751 -16.35 22.80 -8.16
C LYS A 751 -16.22 21.29 -7.91
N ILE A 752 -17.30 20.52 -8.12
CA ILE A 752 -17.24 19.07 -7.92
C ILE A 752 -16.37 18.38 -8.99
N THR A 753 -16.34 18.91 -10.20
CA THR A 753 -15.45 18.43 -11.26
C THR A 753 -13.98 18.62 -10.87
N LYS A 754 -13.63 19.80 -10.34
CA LYS A 754 -12.27 20.07 -9.79
C LYS A 754 -11.94 19.11 -8.64
N LEU A 755 -12.87 18.93 -7.69
CA LEU A 755 -12.67 18.04 -6.53
C LEU A 755 -12.47 16.58 -6.92
N LEU A 756 -13.16 16.11 -7.97
CA LEU A 756 -13.05 14.73 -8.46
C LEU A 756 -11.86 14.48 -9.38
N THR A 757 -11.19 15.51 -9.87
CA THR A 757 -10.10 15.40 -10.84
C THR A 757 -8.96 14.47 -10.36
N PRO A 758 -8.50 14.51 -9.11
CA PRO A 758 -7.47 13.57 -8.66
C PRO A 758 -7.88 12.10 -8.72
N ILE A 759 -9.17 11.82 -8.53
CA ILE A 759 -9.71 10.44 -8.50
C ILE A 759 -10.13 9.98 -9.89
N LEU A 760 -10.89 10.81 -10.60
CA LEU A 760 -11.50 10.52 -11.91
C LEU A 760 -11.02 11.52 -12.97
N PRO A 761 -9.72 11.56 -13.29
CA PRO A 761 -9.17 12.60 -14.17
C PRO A 761 -9.73 12.57 -15.59
N HIS A 762 -10.05 11.40 -16.15
CA HIS A 762 -10.58 11.28 -17.50
C HIS A 762 -12.03 11.78 -17.56
N THR A 763 -12.86 11.38 -16.60
CA THR A 763 -14.25 11.85 -16.51
C THR A 763 -14.32 13.34 -16.21
N ALA A 764 -13.46 13.83 -15.32
CA ALA A 764 -13.38 15.25 -15.02
C ALA A 764 -12.97 16.07 -16.25
N GLU A 765 -12.03 15.61 -17.04
CA GLU A 765 -11.62 16.25 -18.29
C GLU A 765 -12.74 16.25 -19.32
N GLU A 766 -13.46 15.12 -19.46
CA GLU A 766 -14.62 15.03 -20.32
C GLU A 766 -15.70 16.05 -19.93
N ILE A 767 -16.03 16.16 -18.63
CA ILE A 767 -16.99 17.16 -18.14
C ILE A 767 -16.50 18.57 -18.45
N TRP A 768 -15.21 18.84 -18.16
CA TRP A 768 -14.61 20.15 -18.38
C TRP A 768 -14.68 20.60 -19.83
N SER A 769 -14.55 19.71 -20.77
CA SER A 769 -14.67 20.01 -22.20
C SER A 769 -16.07 20.51 -22.61
N TYR A 770 -17.08 20.39 -21.75
CA TYR A 770 -18.45 20.92 -21.93
C TYR A 770 -18.69 22.21 -21.13
N LEU A 771 -17.69 22.72 -20.42
CA LEU A 771 -17.75 23.95 -19.64
C LEU A 771 -17.03 25.08 -20.39
N GLU A 772 -17.72 25.64 -21.39
CA GLU A 772 -17.14 26.60 -22.36
C GLU A 772 -16.73 27.96 -21.75
N HIS A 773 -17.14 28.23 -20.50
CA HIS A 773 -16.90 29.51 -19.84
C HIS A 773 -15.72 29.47 -18.84
N GLU A 774 -15.09 28.32 -18.66
CA GLU A 774 -13.94 28.20 -17.79
C GLU A 774 -12.65 28.61 -18.53
N ALA A 775 -11.68 29.19 -17.79
CA ALA A 775 -10.51 29.79 -18.38
C ALA A 775 -9.43 28.76 -18.77
N GLU A 776 -9.32 27.70 -17.98
CA GLU A 776 -8.31 26.67 -18.17
C GLU A 776 -8.72 25.69 -19.28
N GLU A 777 -7.78 25.40 -20.18
CA GLU A 777 -7.97 24.44 -21.26
C GLU A 777 -8.22 23.02 -20.73
N PHE A 778 -7.54 22.64 -19.66
CA PHE A 778 -7.67 21.35 -18.97
C PHE A 778 -8.01 21.55 -17.51
N VAL A 779 -8.92 20.74 -16.97
CA VAL A 779 -9.30 20.83 -15.55
C VAL A 779 -8.10 20.60 -14.61
N GLN A 780 -7.13 19.81 -15.02
CA GLN A 780 -5.91 19.54 -14.27
C GLN A 780 -5.01 20.77 -14.10
N LEU A 781 -5.21 21.82 -14.87
CA LEU A 781 -4.54 23.11 -14.72
C LEU A 781 -5.28 24.04 -13.75
N ALA A 782 -6.52 23.75 -13.42
CA ALA A 782 -7.31 24.53 -12.49
C ALA A 782 -6.86 24.31 -11.01
N GLU A 783 -7.13 25.30 -10.19
CA GLU A 783 -6.94 25.20 -8.74
C GLU A 783 -8.14 24.53 -8.07
N MET A 784 -7.92 23.84 -6.95
CA MET A 784 -9.00 23.32 -6.11
C MET A 784 -9.93 24.46 -5.66
N PRO A 785 -11.25 24.21 -5.54
CA PRO A 785 -12.19 25.24 -5.12
C PRO A 785 -11.88 25.71 -3.68
N GLU A 786 -11.97 27.02 -3.47
CA GLU A 786 -11.82 27.60 -2.16
C GLU A 786 -13.07 27.33 -1.29
N VAL A 787 -12.86 27.29 0.01
CA VAL A 787 -13.94 27.22 0.99
C VAL A 787 -14.48 28.63 1.20
N GLU A 788 -15.75 28.83 0.89
CA GLU A 788 -16.42 30.12 0.99
C GLU A 788 -17.02 30.31 2.39
N THR A 789 -17.33 31.55 2.76
CA THR A 789 -18.06 31.89 3.98
C THR A 789 -19.38 32.52 3.61
N PHE A 790 -20.48 31.94 4.09
CA PHE A 790 -21.83 32.41 3.83
C PHE A 790 -22.42 33.06 5.08
N ALA A 791 -23.22 34.12 4.88
CA ALA A 791 -23.99 34.71 5.95
C ALA A 791 -25.09 33.75 6.44
N ASN A 792 -25.33 33.72 7.74
CA ASN A 792 -26.39 32.90 8.37
C ASN A 792 -26.28 31.39 8.14
N GLU A 793 -25.11 30.91 7.87
CA GLU A 793 -24.85 29.48 7.55
C GLU A 793 -25.45 28.52 8.58
N ALA A 794 -25.18 28.74 9.87
CA ALA A 794 -25.63 27.83 10.93
C ALA A 794 -27.16 27.79 11.04
N GLN A 795 -27.83 28.96 10.93
CA GLN A 795 -29.29 29.06 10.99
C GLN A 795 -29.92 28.40 9.78
N LEU A 796 -29.36 28.67 8.60
CA LEU A 796 -29.84 28.11 7.33
C LEU A 796 -29.79 26.58 7.32
N LEU A 797 -28.68 26.00 7.80
CA LEU A 797 -28.53 24.56 7.93
C LEU A 797 -29.53 23.97 8.92
N ALA A 798 -29.70 24.57 10.10
CA ALA A 798 -30.63 24.09 11.12
C ALA A 798 -32.09 24.11 10.59
N ASP A 799 -32.49 25.20 9.96
CA ASP A 799 -33.85 25.34 9.41
C ASP A 799 -34.13 24.29 8.34
N TRP A 800 -33.21 24.10 7.41
CA TRP A 800 -33.42 23.15 6.33
C TRP A 800 -33.23 21.70 6.77
N GLU A 801 -32.42 21.40 7.77
CA GLU A 801 -32.37 20.06 8.38
C GLU A 801 -33.69 19.70 9.06
N ASN A 802 -34.32 20.66 9.75
CA ASN A 802 -35.64 20.48 10.32
C ASN A 802 -36.70 20.24 9.22
N PHE A 803 -36.62 20.98 8.12
CA PHE A 803 -37.51 20.72 6.96
C PHE A 803 -37.27 19.32 6.38
N MET A 804 -36.02 18.85 6.26
CA MET A 804 -35.73 17.53 5.76
C MET A 804 -36.29 16.40 6.65
N ASN A 805 -36.34 16.60 7.97
CA ASN A 805 -37.04 15.71 8.89
C ASN A 805 -38.56 15.68 8.60
N PHE A 806 -39.15 16.84 8.47
CA PHE A 806 -40.59 16.96 8.07
C PHE A 806 -40.85 16.30 6.71
N ARG A 807 -39.97 16.53 5.71
CA ARG A 807 -40.06 15.90 4.39
C ARG A 807 -40.00 14.36 4.48
N THR A 808 -39.13 13.82 5.31
CA THR A 808 -39.05 12.38 5.50
C THR A 808 -40.35 11.78 6.05
N GLN A 809 -41.00 12.47 7.00
CA GLN A 809 -42.26 12.05 7.55
C GLN A 809 -43.37 12.15 6.50
N ALA A 810 -43.43 13.24 5.73
CA ALA A 810 -44.36 13.41 4.63
C ALA A 810 -44.21 12.33 3.54
N GLN A 811 -43.00 11.96 3.19
CA GLN A 811 -42.71 10.91 2.23
C GLN A 811 -43.19 9.54 2.68
N LYS A 812 -43.10 9.20 3.98
CA LYS A 812 -43.68 7.96 4.54
C LYS A 812 -45.18 7.94 4.36
N ALA A 813 -45.89 9.04 4.67
CA ALA A 813 -47.34 9.12 4.49
C ALA A 813 -47.73 8.99 3.03
N LEU A 814 -46.99 9.60 2.10
CA LEU A 814 -47.23 9.48 0.66
C LEU A 814 -46.97 8.04 0.17
N GLU A 815 -46.00 7.36 0.71
CA GLU A 815 -45.71 5.95 0.39
C GLU A 815 -46.83 5.03 0.83
N GLU A 816 -47.38 5.23 2.03
CA GLU A 816 -48.52 4.47 2.53
C GLU A 816 -49.75 4.70 1.66
N ALA A 817 -50.01 5.95 1.23
CA ALA A 817 -51.09 6.28 0.31
C ALA A 817 -50.94 5.64 -1.07
N ARG A 818 -49.71 5.53 -1.57
CA ARG A 818 -49.44 4.78 -2.83
C ARG A 818 -49.70 3.29 -2.67
N ASN A 819 -49.25 2.71 -1.57
CA ASN A 819 -49.50 1.29 -1.29
C ASN A 819 -50.97 0.99 -1.12
N ALA A 820 -51.73 1.91 -0.51
CA ALA A 820 -53.20 1.85 -0.38
C ALA A 820 -53.96 2.22 -1.69
N LYS A 821 -53.22 2.59 -2.77
CA LYS A 821 -53.78 2.99 -4.10
C LYS A 821 -54.69 4.23 -4.04
N VAL A 822 -54.54 5.10 -3.06
CA VAL A 822 -55.20 6.38 -2.98
C VAL A 822 -54.65 7.33 -4.08
N ILE A 823 -53.33 7.25 -4.29
CA ILE A 823 -52.61 7.95 -5.36
C ILE A 823 -51.73 6.96 -6.13
N GLY A 824 -51.42 7.26 -7.40
CA GLY A 824 -50.44 6.54 -8.20
C GLY A 824 -49.07 7.17 -8.12
N LYS A 825 -48.99 8.50 -8.10
CA LYS A 825 -47.76 9.31 -8.00
C LYS A 825 -47.95 10.39 -6.94
N SER A 826 -46.85 10.78 -6.31
CA SER A 826 -46.87 11.86 -5.29
C SER A 826 -47.49 13.17 -5.84
N LEU A 827 -47.21 13.49 -7.10
CA LEU A 827 -47.76 14.67 -7.78
C LEU A 827 -49.30 14.67 -7.94
N GLU A 828 -49.98 13.54 -7.70
CA GLU A 828 -51.44 13.47 -7.69
C GLU A 828 -52.04 13.82 -6.33
N ALA A 829 -51.19 14.03 -5.31
CA ALA A 829 -51.65 14.19 -3.95
C ALA A 829 -52.00 15.63 -3.58
N HIS A 830 -53.05 15.75 -2.77
CA HIS A 830 -53.25 16.83 -1.82
C HIS A 830 -52.83 16.27 -0.44
N LEU A 831 -51.74 16.78 0.11
CA LEU A 831 -51.19 16.40 1.41
C LEU A 831 -51.66 17.40 2.44
N THR A 832 -52.28 16.93 3.53
CA THR A 832 -52.59 17.79 4.69
C THR A 832 -51.73 17.31 5.87
N ALA A 833 -50.95 18.24 6.43
CA ALA A 833 -50.13 18.00 7.61
C ALA A 833 -50.76 18.69 8.82
N TYR A 834 -51.07 17.91 9.86
CA TYR A 834 -51.60 18.36 11.14
C TYR A 834 -50.43 18.53 12.12
N VAL A 835 -50.09 19.77 12.42
CA VAL A 835 -48.86 20.13 13.14
C VAL A 835 -49.13 21.06 14.32
N SER A 836 -48.17 21.23 15.20
CA SER A 836 -48.22 22.27 16.25
C SER A 836 -48.15 23.66 15.64
N ALA A 837 -48.60 24.67 16.42
CA ALA A 837 -48.48 26.06 16.01
C ALA A 837 -47.04 26.48 15.76
N GLU A 838 -46.09 25.93 16.53
CA GLU A 838 -44.65 26.15 16.36
C GLU A 838 -44.16 25.60 15.04
N THR A 839 -44.48 24.35 14.73
CA THR A 839 -44.09 23.72 13.47
C THR A 839 -44.71 24.44 12.26
N LYS A 840 -45.96 24.86 12.36
CA LYS A 840 -46.59 25.66 11.29
C LYS A 840 -45.87 26.97 11.05
N SER A 841 -45.59 27.74 12.11
CA SER A 841 -44.82 28.97 12.03
C SER A 841 -43.43 28.79 11.46
N PHE A 842 -42.75 27.71 11.83
CA PHE A 842 -41.45 27.34 11.28
C PHE A 842 -41.55 27.08 9.78
N LEU A 843 -42.48 26.23 9.33
CA LEU A 843 -42.64 25.89 7.91
C LEU A 843 -42.98 27.13 7.08
N GLU A 844 -43.83 28.03 7.59
CA GLU A 844 -44.15 29.30 6.93
C GLU A 844 -42.93 30.26 6.88
N SER A 845 -42.07 30.23 7.89
CA SER A 845 -40.84 31.06 7.93
C SER A 845 -39.83 30.71 6.86
N LEU A 846 -39.85 29.50 6.32
CA LEU A 846 -38.98 29.08 5.22
C LEU A 846 -39.21 29.85 3.91
N ASN A 847 -40.38 30.49 3.79
CA ASN A 847 -40.77 31.30 2.61
C ASN A 847 -40.50 30.57 1.28
N ALA A 848 -40.82 29.28 1.22
CA ALA A 848 -40.59 28.39 0.07
C ALA A 848 -41.91 27.71 -0.37
N ASP A 849 -42.03 27.34 -1.65
CA ASP A 849 -43.09 26.48 -2.13
C ASP A 849 -42.91 25.03 -1.65
N LEU A 850 -43.38 24.75 -0.45
CA LEU A 850 -43.20 23.44 0.20
C LEU A 850 -43.91 22.31 -0.58
N ALA A 851 -45.02 22.63 -1.29
CA ALA A 851 -45.69 21.64 -2.15
C ALA A 851 -44.79 21.20 -3.30
N GLN A 852 -44.05 22.14 -3.90
CA GLN A 852 -43.02 21.83 -4.90
C GLN A 852 -41.89 20.98 -4.34
N LEU A 853 -41.38 21.33 -3.14
CA LEU A 853 -40.27 20.59 -2.49
C LEU A 853 -40.68 19.18 -2.07
N LEU A 854 -41.96 18.94 -1.79
CA LEU A 854 -42.53 17.62 -1.48
C LEU A 854 -43.01 16.86 -2.71
N ILE A 855 -43.02 17.53 -3.89
CA ILE A 855 -43.49 16.98 -5.17
C ILE A 855 -44.95 16.53 -5.06
N VAL A 856 -45.76 17.37 -4.47
CA VAL A 856 -47.22 17.19 -4.39
C VAL A 856 -47.95 18.32 -5.14
N SER A 857 -49.19 18.09 -5.62
CA SER A 857 -49.96 19.13 -6.26
C SER A 857 -50.43 20.21 -5.28
N ASN A 858 -50.84 19.81 -4.06
CA ASN A 858 -51.25 20.71 -3.03
C ASN A 858 -50.72 20.28 -1.66
N LEU A 859 -50.40 21.26 -0.82
CA LEU A 859 -50.04 21.08 0.59
C LEU A 859 -50.91 22.01 1.44
N THR A 860 -51.51 21.45 2.48
CA THR A 860 -52.19 22.20 3.53
C THR A 860 -51.46 21.92 4.86
N VAL A 861 -51.02 22.97 5.54
CA VAL A 861 -50.44 22.87 6.89
C VAL A 861 -51.42 23.51 7.87
N THR A 862 -51.94 22.69 8.80
CA THR A 862 -52.98 23.15 9.76
C THR A 862 -52.64 22.78 11.20
N THR A 863 -53.18 23.56 12.12
CA THR A 863 -53.15 23.29 13.57
C THR A 863 -54.41 22.64 14.07
N GLU A 864 -55.33 22.28 13.18
CA GLU A 864 -56.54 21.60 13.57
C GLU A 864 -56.26 20.18 14.10
N ALA A 865 -57.23 19.62 14.83
CA ALA A 865 -57.08 18.25 15.29
C ALA A 865 -57.09 17.28 14.08
N ALA A 866 -56.14 16.33 14.08
CA ALA A 866 -56.07 15.33 13.02
C ALA A 866 -57.30 14.41 13.08
N PRO A 867 -57.92 14.09 11.92
CA PRO A 867 -59.03 13.13 11.88
C PRO A 867 -58.54 11.70 12.18
N GLU A 868 -59.45 10.80 12.55
CA GLU A 868 -59.12 9.40 12.83
C GLU A 868 -58.50 8.69 11.61
N SER A 869 -58.74 9.15 10.41
CA SER A 869 -58.15 8.62 9.18
C SER A 869 -56.70 9.08 8.94
N ALA A 870 -56.19 10.02 9.72
CA ALA A 870 -54.86 10.53 9.53
C ALA A 870 -53.81 9.50 9.96
N VAL A 871 -52.73 9.40 9.18
CA VAL A 871 -51.58 8.56 9.47
C VAL A 871 -50.60 9.36 10.31
N LEU A 872 -50.36 8.88 11.52
CA LEU A 872 -49.33 9.47 12.40
C LEU A 872 -47.94 8.91 12.02
N VAL A 873 -47.05 9.81 11.62
CA VAL A 873 -45.67 9.50 11.36
C VAL A 873 -44.82 10.32 12.33
N GLU A 874 -44.22 9.66 13.32
CA GLU A 874 -43.45 10.28 14.39
C GLU A 874 -44.31 11.34 15.14
N GLU A 875 -44.08 12.64 14.89
CA GLU A 875 -44.76 13.74 15.60
C GLU A 875 -45.86 14.44 14.75
N VAL A 876 -45.97 14.11 13.46
CA VAL A 876 -46.86 14.75 12.52
C VAL A 876 -47.90 13.75 12.00
N ALA A 877 -49.17 14.14 12.04
CA ALA A 877 -50.25 13.37 11.41
C ALA A 877 -50.52 13.92 10.01
N PHE A 878 -50.74 13.00 9.07
CA PHE A 878 -51.00 13.35 7.67
C PHE A 878 -52.27 12.71 7.13
N THR A 879 -52.98 13.44 6.30
CA THR A 879 -53.95 12.85 5.37
C THR A 879 -53.48 13.06 3.95
N VAL A 880 -53.70 12.07 3.11
CA VAL A 880 -53.35 12.09 1.69
C VAL A 880 -54.63 11.79 0.89
N GLU A 881 -55.00 12.72 0.04
CA GLU A 881 -56.17 12.60 -0.86
C GLU A 881 -55.64 12.88 -2.28
N ARG A 882 -56.43 12.49 -3.27
CA ARG A 882 -56.19 12.93 -4.63
C ARG A 882 -56.51 14.43 -4.75
N ALA A 883 -55.63 15.19 -5.35
CA ALA A 883 -55.81 16.64 -5.55
C ALA A 883 -57.03 16.92 -6.42
N SER A 884 -57.73 18.04 -6.12
CA SER A 884 -58.86 18.49 -6.87
C SER A 884 -58.45 19.21 -8.17
N GLY A 885 -59.23 19.05 -9.23
CA GLY A 885 -58.96 19.65 -10.54
C GLY A 885 -58.58 18.64 -11.62
N GLU A 886 -58.04 19.15 -12.70
CA GLU A 886 -57.60 18.37 -13.86
C GLU A 886 -56.06 18.31 -13.95
N VAL A 887 -55.55 17.35 -14.67
CA VAL A 887 -54.09 17.22 -14.91
C VAL A 887 -53.65 18.25 -15.96
N CYS A 888 -52.71 19.09 -15.62
CA CYS A 888 -52.09 20.01 -16.58
C CYS A 888 -51.26 19.22 -17.61
N ASP A 889 -51.56 19.43 -18.92
CA ASP A 889 -50.83 18.70 -19.98
C ASP A 889 -49.35 19.10 -20.10
N ARG A 890 -48.94 20.24 -19.53
CA ARG A 890 -47.58 20.72 -19.58
C ARG A 890 -46.73 20.33 -18.33
N CYS A 891 -47.17 20.72 -17.12
CA CYS A 891 -46.40 20.46 -15.89
C CYS A 891 -46.86 19.19 -15.16
N ARG A 892 -47.96 18.56 -15.58
CA ARG A 892 -48.50 17.31 -15.01
C ARG A 892 -49.04 17.42 -13.58
N ARG A 893 -49.06 18.59 -12.96
CA ARG A 893 -49.75 18.83 -11.69
C ARG A 893 -51.25 18.77 -11.87
N ILE A 894 -51.98 18.40 -10.81
CA ILE A 894 -53.43 18.49 -10.75
C ILE A 894 -53.75 19.84 -10.15
N ASP A 895 -54.54 20.64 -10.87
CA ASP A 895 -54.82 21.99 -10.45
C ASP A 895 -56.24 22.40 -10.90
N THR A 896 -56.95 23.14 -10.08
CA THR A 896 -58.32 23.64 -10.39
C THR A 896 -58.31 24.72 -11.46
N SER A 897 -57.20 25.37 -11.74
CA SER A 897 -57.04 26.36 -12.81
C SER A 897 -56.80 25.75 -14.19
N VAL A 898 -56.68 24.41 -14.28
CA VAL A 898 -56.48 23.72 -15.56
C VAL A 898 -57.76 23.83 -16.41
N VAL A 899 -57.62 24.54 -17.48
CA VAL A 899 -58.72 24.71 -18.46
C VAL A 899 -58.15 24.62 -19.87
N LYS A 900 -59.03 24.31 -20.83
CA LYS A 900 -58.64 24.35 -22.24
C LYS A 900 -58.54 25.80 -22.68
N ARG A 901 -57.36 26.26 -23.04
CA ARG A 901 -57.10 27.62 -23.53
C ARG A 901 -57.51 27.79 -24.98
N SER A 902 -57.75 29.04 -25.37
CA SER A 902 -58.15 29.41 -26.75
C SER A 902 -57.19 28.91 -27.83
N TYR A 903 -55.92 28.72 -27.49
CA TYR A 903 -54.85 28.21 -28.36
C TYR A 903 -54.71 26.69 -28.33
N GLY A 904 -55.68 25.97 -27.81
CA GLY A 904 -55.76 24.50 -27.89
C GLY A 904 -55.12 23.69 -26.81
N ALA A 905 -54.37 24.30 -25.85
CA ALA A 905 -53.70 23.61 -24.74
C ALA A 905 -54.59 23.50 -23.49
N THR A 906 -54.61 22.37 -22.79
CA THR A 906 -55.29 22.18 -21.49
C THR A 906 -54.24 22.30 -20.38
N ILE A 907 -54.09 23.49 -19.80
CA ILE A 907 -53.00 23.82 -18.90
C ILE A 907 -53.48 24.72 -17.75
N CYS A 908 -52.75 24.67 -16.63
CA CYS A 908 -52.93 25.53 -15.46
C CYS A 908 -52.51 26.98 -15.73
N ASP A 909 -52.95 27.91 -14.86
CA ASP A 909 -52.64 29.33 -15.01
C ASP A 909 -51.11 29.61 -15.05
N HIS A 910 -50.30 28.95 -14.23
CA HIS A 910 -48.84 29.10 -14.27
C HIS A 910 -48.28 28.73 -15.65
N CYS A 911 -48.65 27.57 -16.17
CA CYS A 911 -48.19 27.14 -17.50
C CYS A 911 -48.71 28.03 -18.62
N ALA A 912 -49.95 28.57 -18.49
CA ALA A 912 -50.50 29.53 -19.42
C ALA A 912 -49.68 30.81 -19.49
N SER A 913 -49.38 31.42 -18.35
CA SER A 913 -48.51 32.61 -18.26
C SER A 913 -47.14 32.36 -18.92
N VAL A 914 -46.45 31.25 -18.57
CA VAL A 914 -45.16 30.92 -19.19
C VAL A 914 -45.25 30.77 -20.70
N VAL A 915 -46.29 30.09 -21.22
CA VAL A 915 -46.45 29.87 -22.65
C VAL A 915 -46.79 31.16 -23.39
N GLU A 916 -47.68 31.95 -22.85
CA GLU A 916 -48.11 33.24 -23.43
C GLU A 916 -46.95 34.26 -23.47
N GLU A 917 -46.11 34.31 -22.45
CA GLU A 917 -44.95 35.21 -22.40
C GLU A 917 -43.80 34.78 -23.33
N ASN A 918 -43.55 33.47 -23.43
CA ASN A 918 -42.33 32.98 -24.10
C ASN A 918 -42.55 32.39 -25.49
N PHE A 919 -43.82 32.08 -25.87
CA PHE A 919 -44.16 31.41 -27.12
C PHE A 919 -45.32 32.10 -27.84
N ALA A 920 -45.36 33.43 -27.89
CA ALA A 920 -46.43 34.23 -28.44
C ALA A 920 -46.84 33.83 -29.87
N GLU A 921 -45.89 33.44 -30.72
CA GLU A 921 -46.17 32.98 -32.09
C GLU A 921 -46.95 31.66 -32.11
N ALA A 922 -46.54 30.70 -31.25
CA ALA A 922 -47.25 29.41 -31.13
C ALA A 922 -48.63 29.56 -30.51
N VAL A 923 -48.81 30.51 -29.57
CA VAL A 923 -50.08 30.90 -29.00
C VAL A 923 -51.00 31.47 -30.08
N ALA A 924 -50.50 32.37 -30.93
CA ALA A 924 -51.29 32.97 -32.05
C ALA A 924 -51.66 31.93 -33.11
N GLN A 925 -50.85 30.93 -33.36
CA GLN A 925 -51.11 29.87 -34.38
C GLN A 925 -51.93 28.71 -33.79
N GLY A 926 -52.01 28.55 -32.49
CA GLY A 926 -52.53 27.37 -31.79
C GLY A 926 -51.57 26.20 -31.76
N PHE A 927 -51.65 25.40 -30.68
CA PHE A 927 -50.83 24.19 -30.55
C PHE A 927 -51.46 23.01 -31.29
N GLU A 928 -50.63 22.23 -31.92
CA GLU A 928 -50.99 20.94 -32.51
C GLU A 928 -51.41 19.94 -31.42
N ALA A 929 -52.47 19.16 -31.72
CA ALA A 929 -52.99 18.16 -30.77
C ALA A 929 -51.98 17.07 -30.38
#